data_73c2b9010e54416ad490255cbdeff3cd
#
_entry.id   73c2b9010e54416ad490255cbdeff3cd
#
_cell.length_a   1.000
_cell.length_b   1.000
_cell.length_c   1.000
_cell.angle_alpha   90.00
_cell.angle_beta   90.00
_cell.angle_gamma   90.00
#
_symmetry.space_group_name_H-M   'P 1'
#
loop_
_entity.id
_entity.type
_entity.pdbx_description
1 polymer ?
#
loop_
_entity_poly.entity_id
_entity_poly.type
_entity_poly.pdbx_seq_one_letter_code
_entity_poly.pdbx_strand_id
1 'polypeptide(L)'
;MVLIQVQFDKQYPVYAFDTACFYTDEETALDHKLQELRANLSKAMESGITPPEKAALNAEIKQTKEALKQLIDQNIGLVRTVRKEAQRPSNIVQVFESTLIRNLQMVPDDLNECMIIVRVYYFGVAESIIKNGFYMDGEKYVFFSASAGQIRTKKFVAIQESRLNACMNALTCGLPVEEINEHGGVNINKYLAYLALCNSATQLWKDFDINRCIVIDDFETVVNGMVDFIDEKTYDITRKEMGVPITHTDGCGMILPILSKKNFMVRAPWIKGLLSPFDFYKFIREANKRDPSKDHAWITDIYGNKHHVIKERIQIIFTKSQFKMWKYYDSFDTYKKNFKKYRCTAGKTNIEPSIINKATINYQMLQTLTSMTDEELSNICAATNRALSRISSDRTTMLRVLGADSKNQNKGYFQKCLELYPEMLQDEHCKITLREMKRSMEIDARAGKLMIDGKYQFLIPDLYAACQYWFEGIDTPEGLLSGNEVWTRLYPNAEQLDVLRSPHLYKEHAVRPNTYKAKPLIKKWFNTNGIYTSTHDLISKILQFDNDGDKSLVVADSTIISVAERECDDVVPLYYPMAKAAAAQITPTALYDGMVAAWTNGNIGAISNQISRIWASNHPDTDAVKILCMENNFIIDYAKTLYQPTRPPKWDERIRNATNGKVPAFFKYAKGKFDHQVNPRGNGVVDRLFNTVQIYKFRFNSAAIGHFDYRMLMYDENIPYGEKEEKIVSEFRREASHMGTPNVSMYDDNNHYFWNVKEMRKKFLQYGSLQYITDVLVRGMFHEHHVSRKSAFFDCFGDQVYQNLLNNLPKKTRLCLRCGKRFIISDPHQNYCKDCEPLDKPREIKTAECVLCGAKFKTRNVESGSICPACKMIGREHTQCAGKKEHVLNCVDCGAPLDAYVFGRPSTRCPHCQSIRNKRNVKKWKIKHRSNT
;
A
#
# COMPACT_ATOMS: atom_id res chain seq x y z
N MET A 1 -10.02 -6.34 -3.46
CA MET A 1 -9.18 -5.17 -3.80
C MET A 1 -8.77 -4.51 -2.51
N VAL A 2 -7.55 -4.74 -2.05
CA VAL A 2 -7.01 -4.01 -0.90
C VAL A 2 -6.67 -2.63 -1.40
N LEU A 3 -7.50 -1.66 -1.08
CA LEU A 3 -7.21 -0.25 -1.23
C LEU A 3 -5.95 0.04 -0.42
N ILE A 4 -4.81 0.13 -1.06
CA ILE A 4 -3.68 0.85 -0.50
C ILE A 4 -4.09 2.32 -0.53
N GLN A 5 -4.89 2.69 0.45
CA GLN A 5 -5.25 4.09 0.63
C GLN A 5 -3.98 4.78 1.10
N VAL A 6 -3.47 5.63 0.22
CA VAL A 6 -2.30 6.46 0.51
C VAL A 6 -2.65 7.34 1.70
N GLN A 7 -1.81 7.32 2.74
CA GLN A 7 -1.97 8.07 4.00
C GLN A 7 -1.77 9.59 3.84
N PHE A 8 -2.12 10.16 2.68
CA PHE A 8 -1.85 11.55 2.41
C PHE A 8 -3.17 12.33 2.36
N ASP A 9 -3.42 13.11 3.40
CA ASP A 9 -4.62 13.93 3.51
C ASP A 9 -4.62 15.13 2.53
N LYS A 10 -3.45 15.51 2.01
CA LYS A 10 -3.29 16.66 1.13
C LYS A 10 -3.14 16.22 -0.31
N GLN A 11 -3.95 16.80 -1.17
CA GLN A 11 -3.91 16.60 -2.61
C GLN A 11 -3.57 17.93 -3.30
N TYR A 12 -2.79 17.82 -4.36
CA TYR A 12 -2.31 18.97 -5.13
C TYR A 12 -2.76 18.80 -6.57
N PRO A 13 -3.79 19.54 -7.02
CA PRO A 13 -4.24 19.52 -8.39
C PRO A 13 -3.20 20.11 -9.33
N VAL A 14 -2.93 19.41 -10.45
CA VAL A 14 -2.05 19.85 -11.53
C VAL A 14 -2.65 19.49 -12.88
N TYR A 15 -2.24 20.16 -13.94
CA TYR A 15 -2.60 19.75 -15.28
C TYR A 15 -1.86 18.47 -15.71
N ALA A 16 -2.56 17.62 -16.47
CA ALA A 16 -1.99 16.47 -17.15
C ALA A 16 -2.44 16.49 -18.61
N PHE A 17 -1.55 16.90 -19.48
CA PHE A 17 -1.82 17.02 -20.91
C PHE A 17 -1.28 15.84 -21.69
N ASP A 18 -2.03 15.36 -22.66
CA ASP A 18 -1.48 14.48 -23.68
C ASP A 18 -0.75 15.28 -24.78
N THR A 19 0.05 14.58 -25.56
CA THR A 19 0.84 15.23 -26.63
C THR A 19 0.00 15.94 -27.68
N ALA A 20 -1.29 15.59 -27.85
CA ALA A 20 -2.17 16.29 -28.78
C ALA A 20 -2.55 17.70 -28.29
N CYS A 21 -2.43 17.99 -27.00
CA CYS A 21 -2.64 19.32 -26.44
C CYS A 21 -1.58 20.35 -26.89
N PHE A 22 -0.50 19.88 -27.50
CA PHE A 22 0.64 20.67 -27.96
C PHE A 22 0.76 20.75 -29.50
N TYR A 23 -0.24 20.29 -30.23
CA TYR A 23 -0.26 20.31 -31.67
C TYR A 23 -0.33 21.74 -32.19
N THR A 24 0.36 21.99 -33.33
CA THR A 24 0.14 23.18 -34.14
C THR A 24 -1.28 23.13 -34.76
N ASP A 25 -1.73 24.24 -35.33
CA ASP A 25 -3.05 24.28 -35.97
C ASP A 25 -3.14 23.29 -37.15
N GLU A 26 -2.07 23.13 -37.93
CA GLU A 26 -1.99 22.16 -39.01
C GLU A 26 -2.01 20.71 -38.53
N GLU A 27 -1.23 20.39 -37.49
CA GLU A 27 -1.25 19.06 -36.85
C GLU A 27 -2.64 18.75 -36.29
N THR A 28 -3.31 19.75 -35.70
CA THR A 28 -4.68 19.62 -35.17
C THR A 28 -5.69 19.34 -36.28
N ALA A 29 -5.60 20.01 -37.42
CA ALA A 29 -6.49 19.77 -38.55
C ALA A 29 -6.38 18.31 -39.04
N LEU A 30 -5.14 17.78 -39.13
CA LEU A 30 -4.91 16.38 -39.49
C LEU A 30 -5.41 15.40 -38.45
N ASP A 31 -5.26 15.71 -37.16
CA ASP A 31 -5.77 14.86 -36.08
C ASP A 31 -7.31 14.84 -36.08
N HIS A 32 -7.99 15.97 -36.26
CA HIS A 32 -9.42 16.04 -36.39
C HIS A 32 -9.91 15.19 -37.57
N LYS A 33 -9.28 15.32 -38.75
CA LYS A 33 -9.58 14.48 -39.91
C LYS A 33 -9.42 12.99 -39.57
N LEU A 34 -8.34 12.64 -38.86
CA LEU A 34 -8.09 11.27 -38.45
C LEU A 34 -9.17 10.73 -37.47
N GLN A 35 -9.63 11.57 -36.55
CA GLN A 35 -10.72 11.21 -35.63
C GLN A 35 -12.05 11.05 -36.34
N GLU A 36 -12.38 11.93 -37.28
CA GLU A 36 -13.58 11.81 -38.14
C GLU A 36 -13.60 10.52 -38.97
N LEU A 37 -12.47 10.20 -39.61
CA LEU A 37 -12.35 8.94 -40.37
C LEU A 37 -12.53 7.70 -39.48
N ARG A 38 -11.99 7.70 -38.26
CA ARG A 38 -12.20 6.61 -37.31
C ARG A 38 -13.64 6.51 -36.84
N ALA A 39 -14.30 7.64 -36.58
CA ALA A 39 -15.71 7.66 -36.20
C ALA A 39 -16.60 7.14 -37.34
N ASN A 40 -16.29 7.52 -38.58
CA ASN A 40 -16.99 7.05 -39.78
C ASN A 40 -16.80 5.55 -39.98
N LEU A 41 -15.58 5.03 -39.78
CA LEU A 41 -15.31 3.59 -39.82
C LEU A 41 -16.11 2.83 -38.75
N SER A 42 -16.16 3.35 -37.51
CA SER A 42 -16.92 2.74 -36.44
C SER A 42 -18.41 2.66 -36.75
N LYS A 43 -19.01 3.76 -37.19
CA LYS A 43 -20.43 3.83 -37.62
C LYS A 43 -20.71 2.88 -38.78
N ALA A 44 -19.84 2.87 -39.79
CA ALA A 44 -19.98 2.00 -40.94
C ALA A 44 -19.87 0.51 -40.56
N MET A 45 -18.99 0.16 -39.59
CA MET A 45 -18.93 -1.20 -39.06
C MET A 45 -20.20 -1.63 -38.32
N GLU A 46 -20.87 -0.74 -37.63
CA GLU A 46 -22.17 -0.98 -36.99
C GLU A 46 -23.30 -1.16 -38.01
N SER A 47 -23.20 -0.48 -39.17
CA SER A 47 -24.20 -0.52 -40.25
C SER A 47 -23.94 -1.63 -41.27
N GLY A 48 -22.88 -2.43 -41.15
CA GLY A 48 -22.60 -3.57 -42.02
C GLY A 48 -21.83 -3.19 -43.30
N ILE A 49 -20.69 -2.47 -43.13
CA ILE A 49 -19.80 -2.04 -44.21
C ILE A 49 -19.25 -3.22 -45.06
N THR A 50 -19.12 -3.00 -46.37
CA THR A 50 -18.51 -3.97 -47.28
C THR A 50 -16.97 -4.04 -47.09
N PRO A 51 -16.33 -5.20 -47.41
CA PRO A 51 -14.88 -5.33 -47.31
C PRO A 51 -14.08 -4.31 -48.14
N PRO A 52 -14.48 -3.94 -49.39
CA PRO A 52 -13.79 -2.88 -50.18
C PRO A 52 -13.88 -1.51 -49.52
N GLU A 53 -15.05 -1.10 -49.05
CA GLU A 53 -15.25 0.20 -48.36
C GLU A 53 -14.44 0.27 -47.07
N LYS A 54 -14.41 -0.81 -46.27
CA LYS A 54 -13.57 -0.92 -45.08
C LYS A 54 -12.08 -0.79 -45.43
N ALA A 55 -11.64 -1.40 -46.51
CA ALA A 55 -10.26 -1.31 -46.98
C ALA A 55 -9.92 0.12 -47.39
N ALA A 56 -10.82 0.84 -48.10
CA ALA A 56 -10.64 2.23 -48.50
C ALA A 56 -10.51 3.18 -47.30
N LEU A 57 -11.42 3.10 -46.34
CA LEU A 57 -11.38 3.86 -45.09
C LEU A 57 -10.10 3.59 -44.27
N ASN A 58 -9.66 2.34 -44.16
CA ASN A 58 -8.42 1.99 -43.49
C ASN A 58 -7.18 2.57 -44.25
N ALA A 59 -7.19 2.61 -45.57
CA ALA A 59 -6.12 3.19 -46.36
C ALA A 59 -6.04 4.72 -46.13
N GLU A 60 -7.17 5.43 -46.12
CA GLU A 60 -7.22 6.85 -45.84
C GLU A 60 -6.79 7.19 -44.41
N ILE A 61 -7.25 6.40 -43.41
CA ILE A 61 -6.79 6.51 -42.03
C ILE A 61 -5.27 6.34 -41.93
N LYS A 62 -4.71 5.35 -42.63
CA LYS A 62 -3.27 5.10 -42.66
C LYS A 62 -2.53 6.30 -43.30
N GLN A 63 -2.99 6.79 -44.41
CA GLN A 63 -2.38 7.93 -45.11
C GLN A 63 -2.43 9.22 -44.27
N THR A 64 -3.58 9.52 -43.63
CA THR A 64 -3.74 10.70 -42.78
C THR A 64 -2.85 10.59 -41.52
N LYS A 65 -2.75 9.39 -40.94
CA LYS A 65 -1.85 9.13 -39.82
C LYS A 65 -0.37 9.32 -40.17
N GLU A 66 0.03 8.88 -41.37
CA GLU A 66 1.40 9.03 -41.84
C GLU A 66 1.73 10.52 -42.13
N ALA A 67 0.78 11.26 -42.72
CA ALA A 67 0.91 12.69 -42.94
C ALA A 67 1.05 13.47 -41.62
N LEU A 68 0.23 13.17 -40.63
CA LEU A 68 0.36 13.76 -39.31
C LEU A 68 1.72 13.44 -38.66
N LYS A 69 2.18 12.19 -38.77
CA LYS A 69 3.49 11.79 -38.24
C LYS A 69 4.64 12.59 -38.95
N GLN A 70 4.62 12.67 -40.27
CA GLN A 70 5.63 13.42 -41.04
C GLN A 70 5.67 14.91 -40.65
N LEU A 71 4.49 15.53 -40.47
CA LEU A 71 4.41 16.92 -40.03
C LEU A 71 4.95 17.11 -38.60
N ILE A 72 4.63 16.21 -37.68
CA ILE A 72 5.18 16.21 -36.31
C ILE A 72 6.71 16.06 -36.33
N ASP A 73 7.24 15.15 -37.17
CA ASP A 73 8.68 14.91 -37.28
C ASP A 73 9.41 16.14 -37.88
N GLN A 74 8.79 16.84 -38.80
CA GLN A 74 9.30 18.15 -39.35
C GLN A 74 9.33 19.26 -38.29
N ASN A 75 8.39 19.21 -37.35
CA ASN A 75 8.19 20.22 -36.31
C ASN A 75 8.95 19.94 -35.00
N ILE A 76 9.83 18.91 -34.92
CA ILE A 76 10.59 18.56 -33.71
C ILE A 76 11.40 19.72 -33.16
N GLY A 77 11.92 20.59 -34.01
CA GLY A 77 12.69 21.77 -33.62
C GLY A 77 11.88 22.93 -33.03
N LEU A 78 10.56 22.90 -33.13
CA LEU A 78 9.69 23.96 -32.61
C LEU A 78 9.57 23.93 -31.09
N VAL A 79 9.53 25.12 -30.47
CA VAL A 79 9.06 25.28 -29.09
C VAL A 79 7.54 25.27 -29.11
N ARG A 80 6.93 24.32 -28.50
CA ARG A 80 5.48 24.12 -28.55
C ARG A 80 4.74 25.00 -27.55
N THR A 81 3.44 25.15 -27.75
CA THR A 81 2.55 25.88 -26.82
C THR A 81 1.35 25.01 -26.50
N VAL A 82 0.93 25.01 -25.23
CA VAL A 82 -0.30 24.34 -24.82
C VAL A 82 -1.50 25.10 -25.37
N ARG A 83 -2.42 24.38 -25.99
CA ARG A 83 -3.66 24.97 -26.52
C ARG A 83 -4.59 25.36 -25.37
N LYS A 84 -5.26 26.51 -25.47
CA LYS A 84 -6.15 27.02 -24.42
C LYS A 84 -7.31 26.06 -24.09
N GLU A 85 -7.86 25.38 -25.09
CA GLU A 85 -8.95 24.40 -24.94
C GLU A 85 -8.53 23.16 -24.15
N ALA A 86 -7.23 22.92 -24.00
CA ALA A 86 -6.71 21.85 -23.16
C ALA A 86 -6.75 22.19 -21.66
N GLN A 87 -6.83 23.46 -21.30
CA GLN A 87 -6.89 23.93 -19.91
C GLN A 87 -8.31 23.78 -19.34
N ARG A 88 -8.76 22.53 -19.22
CA ARG A 88 -10.11 22.19 -18.79
C ARG A 88 -10.08 21.20 -17.60
N PRO A 89 -11.14 21.14 -16.78
CA PRO A 89 -11.19 20.28 -15.60
C PRO A 89 -10.89 18.80 -15.85
N SER A 90 -11.24 18.29 -17.05
CA SER A 90 -10.95 16.90 -17.43
C SER A 90 -9.45 16.58 -17.56
N ASN A 91 -8.61 17.59 -17.65
CA ASN A 91 -7.15 17.46 -17.69
C ASN A 91 -6.48 17.80 -16.36
N ILE A 92 -7.23 17.91 -15.25
CA ILE A 92 -6.69 18.09 -13.91
C ILE A 92 -6.57 16.72 -13.24
N VAL A 93 -5.40 16.44 -12.70
CA VAL A 93 -5.13 15.25 -11.89
C VAL A 93 -4.63 15.64 -10.52
N GLN A 94 -4.72 14.72 -9.56
CA GLN A 94 -4.25 14.94 -8.20
C GLN A 94 -2.89 14.28 -8.00
N VAL A 95 -1.94 15.01 -7.44
CA VAL A 95 -0.67 14.49 -6.97
C VAL A 95 -0.56 14.62 -5.45
N PHE A 96 0.28 13.79 -4.84
CA PHE A 96 0.45 13.75 -3.40
C PHE A 96 1.65 14.58 -2.95
N GLU A 97 1.66 14.98 -1.67
CA GLU A 97 2.80 15.67 -1.09
C GLU A 97 4.11 14.91 -1.34
N SER A 98 5.10 15.60 -1.84
CA SER A 98 6.43 15.07 -2.16
C SER A 98 7.50 16.12 -1.88
N THR A 99 8.77 15.72 -2.00
CA THR A 99 9.88 16.68 -1.89
C THR A 99 9.79 17.74 -2.98
N LEU A 100 9.45 17.36 -4.21
CA LEU A 100 9.26 18.31 -5.31
C LEU A 100 8.15 19.33 -5.00
N ILE A 101 6.97 18.85 -4.58
CA ILE A 101 5.82 19.70 -4.26
C ILE A 101 6.15 20.72 -3.18
N ARG A 102 6.85 20.28 -2.13
CA ARG A 102 7.30 21.18 -1.05
C ARG A 102 8.28 22.24 -1.54
N ASN A 103 9.23 21.88 -2.42
CA ASN A 103 10.19 22.83 -2.98
C ASN A 103 9.55 23.81 -3.98
N LEU A 104 8.56 23.37 -4.74
CA LEU A 104 7.77 24.24 -5.62
C LEU A 104 6.77 25.11 -4.84
N GLN A 105 6.64 24.93 -3.53
CA GLN A 105 5.70 25.67 -2.67
C GLN A 105 4.24 25.58 -3.16
N MET A 106 3.86 24.41 -3.66
CA MET A 106 2.52 24.19 -4.16
C MET A 106 1.49 24.25 -3.04
N VAL A 107 0.31 24.75 -3.37
CA VAL A 107 -0.80 24.93 -2.42
C VAL A 107 -1.72 23.72 -2.49
N PRO A 108 -2.01 23.05 -1.36
CA PRO A 108 -2.96 21.95 -1.37
C PRO A 108 -4.35 22.44 -1.76
N ASP A 109 -5.07 21.60 -2.47
CA ASP A 109 -6.44 21.84 -2.91
C ASP A 109 -6.66 22.97 -3.92
N ASP A 110 -5.66 23.74 -4.31
CA ASP A 110 -5.73 24.72 -5.38
C ASP A 110 -5.01 24.21 -6.62
N LEU A 111 -5.46 24.63 -7.81
CA LEU A 111 -4.78 24.27 -9.07
C LEU A 111 -3.40 24.89 -9.10
N ASN A 112 -2.39 24.04 -9.21
CA ASN A 112 -1.00 24.43 -9.26
C ASN A 112 -0.48 24.33 -10.69
N GLU A 113 -0.25 25.44 -11.32
CA GLU A 113 0.19 25.49 -12.73
C GLU A 113 1.69 25.34 -12.90
N CYS A 114 2.49 25.45 -11.83
CA CYS A 114 3.96 25.38 -11.92
C CYS A 114 4.50 23.99 -12.29
N MET A 115 3.68 22.95 -12.27
CA MET A 115 4.03 21.56 -12.58
C MET A 115 2.98 20.96 -13.51
N ILE A 116 3.42 20.31 -14.57
CA ILE A 116 2.57 19.68 -15.58
C ILE A 116 3.01 18.23 -15.80
N ILE A 117 2.06 17.32 -15.91
CA ILE A 117 2.31 15.93 -16.31
C ILE A 117 2.04 15.81 -17.80
N VAL A 118 3.01 15.35 -18.58
CA VAL A 118 2.85 15.09 -20.02
C VAL A 118 2.66 13.60 -20.27
N ARG A 119 1.59 13.24 -21.00
CA ARG A 119 1.27 11.88 -21.45
C ARG A 119 1.68 11.75 -22.91
N VAL A 120 2.50 10.74 -23.21
CA VAL A 120 3.10 10.59 -24.54
C VAL A 120 2.29 9.62 -25.39
N TYR A 121 1.62 10.15 -26.40
CA TYR A 121 1.02 9.36 -27.47
C TYR A 121 1.84 9.44 -28.77
N TYR A 122 2.42 10.62 -29.05
CA TYR A 122 3.29 10.85 -30.20
C TYR A 122 4.70 11.20 -29.75
N PHE A 123 5.68 10.43 -30.19
CA PHE A 123 7.06 10.53 -29.73
C PHE A 123 7.75 11.81 -30.22
N GLY A 124 7.49 12.23 -31.44
CA GLY A 124 8.09 13.47 -31.96
C GLY A 124 7.66 14.75 -31.22
N VAL A 125 6.40 14.80 -30.72
CA VAL A 125 5.97 15.92 -29.87
C VAL A 125 6.67 15.85 -28.50
N ALA A 126 6.82 14.66 -27.94
CA ALA A 126 7.56 14.49 -26.69
C ALA A 126 9.04 14.84 -26.86
N GLU A 127 9.65 14.53 -28.01
CA GLU A 127 11.01 14.91 -28.35
C GLU A 127 11.17 16.44 -28.37
N SER A 128 10.28 17.14 -29.10
CA SER A 128 10.24 18.59 -29.12
C SER A 128 10.18 19.19 -27.71
N ILE A 129 9.28 18.68 -26.85
CA ILE A 129 9.11 19.16 -25.48
C ILE A 129 10.36 18.90 -24.63
N ILE A 130 10.97 17.71 -24.73
CA ILE A 130 12.16 17.36 -23.94
C ILE A 130 13.37 18.20 -24.34
N LYS A 131 13.53 18.47 -25.63
CA LYS A 131 14.65 19.26 -26.15
C LYS A 131 14.48 20.76 -25.97
N ASN A 132 13.28 21.28 -26.17
CA ASN A 132 13.06 22.72 -26.33
C ASN A 132 12.16 23.32 -25.23
N GLY A 133 11.47 22.48 -24.44
CA GLY A 133 10.41 22.94 -23.56
C GLY A 133 9.13 23.30 -24.31
N PHE A 134 8.22 23.98 -23.60
CA PHE A 134 6.98 24.50 -24.19
C PHE A 134 6.49 25.73 -23.42
N TYR A 135 5.52 26.46 -23.98
CA TYR A 135 4.86 27.58 -23.34
C TYR A 135 3.42 27.26 -22.94
N MET A 136 3.00 27.79 -21.82
CA MET A 136 1.61 27.84 -21.37
C MET A 136 1.37 29.21 -20.71
N ASP A 137 0.40 29.96 -21.21
CA ASP A 137 0.05 31.32 -20.74
C ASP A 137 1.25 32.28 -20.59
N GLY A 138 2.19 32.21 -21.54
CA GLY A 138 3.40 33.04 -21.57
C GLY A 138 4.57 32.52 -20.72
N GLU A 139 4.35 31.51 -19.86
CA GLU A 139 5.40 30.93 -19.05
C GLU A 139 6.04 29.72 -19.73
N LYS A 140 7.37 29.62 -19.64
CA LYS A 140 8.13 28.49 -20.18
C LYS A 140 8.23 27.34 -19.22
N TYR A 141 7.99 26.13 -19.73
CA TYR A 141 8.13 24.87 -19.03
C TYR A 141 9.21 24.03 -19.68
N VAL A 142 9.97 23.34 -18.83
CA VAL A 142 11.06 22.46 -19.27
C VAL A 142 10.84 21.04 -18.72
N PHE A 143 11.37 20.07 -19.44
CA PHE A 143 11.41 18.69 -18.98
C PHE A 143 12.17 18.60 -17.65
N PHE A 144 11.61 17.86 -16.69
CA PHE A 144 12.27 17.64 -15.41
C PHE A 144 12.73 16.19 -15.24
N SER A 145 11.81 15.27 -15.18
CA SER A 145 12.16 13.85 -14.94
C SER A 145 10.96 12.93 -15.16
N ALA A 146 11.24 11.62 -15.16
CA ALA A 146 10.24 10.57 -15.16
C ALA A 146 10.65 9.44 -14.23
N SER A 147 9.78 9.03 -13.31
CA SER A 147 10.00 7.82 -12.51
C SER A 147 9.92 6.57 -13.38
N ALA A 148 10.47 5.44 -12.90
CA ALA A 148 10.39 4.17 -13.63
C ALA A 148 8.95 3.76 -13.98
N GLY A 149 7.98 4.06 -13.10
CA GLY A 149 6.56 3.83 -13.36
C GLY A 149 6.00 4.78 -14.42
N GLN A 150 6.37 6.06 -14.38
CA GLN A 150 6.00 7.06 -15.39
C GLN A 150 6.58 6.71 -16.76
N ILE A 151 7.85 6.33 -16.83
CA ILE A 151 8.47 5.87 -18.08
C ILE A 151 7.68 4.71 -18.68
N ARG A 152 7.37 3.67 -17.90
CA ARG A 152 6.58 2.51 -18.37
C ARG A 152 5.18 2.88 -18.88
N THR A 153 4.57 3.91 -18.30
CA THR A 153 3.25 4.41 -18.71
C THR A 153 3.30 5.58 -19.66
N LYS A 154 4.45 5.86 -20.28
CA LYS A 154 4.68 6.92 -21.27
C LYS A 154 4.32 8.30 -20.75
N LYS A 155 4.88 8.67 -19.58
CA LYS A 155 4.64 9.95 -18.92
C LYS A 155 5.94 10.56 -18.45
N PHE A 156 5.93 11.87 -18.32
CA PHE A 156 7.00 12.62 -17.66
C PHE A 156 6.46 13.88 -16.98
N VAL A 157 7.28 14.50 -16.17
CA VAL A 157 6.98 15.75 -15.48
C VAL A 157 7.73 16.89 -16.14
N ALA A 158 7.02 17.97 -16.43
CA ALA A 158 7.55 19.27 -16.83
C ALA A 158 7.26 20.29 -15.74
N ILE A 159 8.18 21.24 -15.55
CA ILE A 159 8.10 22.26 -14.50
C ILE A 159 8.39 23.62 -15.13
N GLN A 160 7.72 24.66 -14.65
CA GLN A 160 7.99 26.04 -14.99
C GLN A 160 9.47 26.35 -14.76
N GLU A 161 10.18 26.82 -15.80
CA GLU A 161 11.64 26.94 -15.82
C GLU A 161 12.17 27.79 -14.66
N SER A 162 11.52 28.92 -14.38
CA SER A 162 11.88 29.82 -13.27
C SER A 162 11.77 29.14 -11.90
N ARG A 163 10.72 28.33 -11.70
CA ARG A 163 10.50 27.59 -10.44
C ARG A 163 11.51 26.45 -10.27
N LEU A 164 11.79 25.75 -11.37
CA LEU A 164 12.77 24.66 -11.35
C LEU A 164 14.16 25.17 -10.99
N ASN A 165 14.61 26.24 -11.67
CA ASN A 165 15.91 26.85 -11.42
C ASN A 165 16.08 27.31 -9.96
N ALA A 166 15.02 27.82 -9.35
CA ALA A 166 15.03 28.24 -7.95
C ALA A 166 15.20 27.10 -6.94
N CYS A 167 14.77 25.87 -7.28
CA CYS A 167 14.78 24.74 -6.35
C CYS A 167 15.71 23.58 -6.74
N MET A 168 16.33 23.61 -7.92
CA MET A 168 17.12 22.49 -8.44
C MET A 168 18.23 22.04 -7.49
N ASN A 169 18.98 22.95 -6.90
CA ASN A 169 20.01 22.62 -5.92
C ASN A 169 19.49 21.90 -4.67
N ALA A 170 18.25 22.22 -4.25
CA ALA A 170 17.63 21.52 -3.13
C ALA A 170 17.17 20.09 -3.50
N LEU A 171 16.78 19.88 -4.76
CA LEU A 171 16.35 18.59 -5.29
C LEU A 171 17.53 17.66 -5.59
N THR A 172 18.68 18.22 -6.00
CA THR A 172 19.90 17.47 -6.37
C THR A 172 20.98 17.49 -5.29
N CYS A 173 20.74 18.10 -4.14
CA CYS A 173 21.76 18.33 -3.11
C CYS A 173 23.03 18.97 -3.69
N GLY A 174 22.85 19.96 -4.58
CA GLY A 174 23.92 20.73 -5.18
C GLY A 174 24.78 19.99 -6.21
N LEU A 175 24.37 18.85 -6.71
CA LEU A 175 25.05 18.11 -7.76
C LEU A 175 24.53 18.56 -9.13
N PRO A 176 25.30 19.32 -9.92
CA PRO A 176 24.89 19.76 -11.25
C PRO A 176 25.10 18.67 -12.31
N VAL A 177 24.45 18.80 -13.45
CA VAL A 177 24.58 17.86 -14.58
C VAL A 177 25.98 17.88 -15.16
N GLU A 178 26.61 19.04 -15.20
CA GLU A 178 27.96 19.26 -15.71
C GLU A 178 28.98 18.40 -14.96
N GLU A 179 28.92 18.37 -13.63
CA GLU A 179 29.80 17.56 -12.78
C GLU A 179 29.58 16.06 -13.02
N ILE A 180 28.34 15.62 -13.21
CA ILE A 180 28.04 14.21 -13.55
C ILE A 180 28.67 13.88 -14.92
N ASN A 181 28.56 14.78 -15.88
CA ASN A 181 29.11 14.61 -17.22
C ASN A 181 30.64 14.60 -17.22
N GLU A 182 31.30 15.48 -16.47
CA GLU A 182 32.75 15.50 -16.28
C GLU A 182 33.29 14.20 -15.69
N HIS A 183 32.55 13.58 -14.78
CA HIS A 183 32.86 12.26 -14.22
C HIS A 183 32.47 11.07 -15.13
N GLY A 184 32.34 11.28 -16.45
CA GLY A 184 32.09 10.25 -17.44
C GLY A 184 30.60 9.90 -17.63
N GLY A 185 29.70 10.74 -17.13
CA GLY A 185 28.25 10.56 -17.33
C GLY A 185 27.63 9.48 -16.45
N VAL A 186 26.43 9.07 -16.79
CA VAL A 186 25.63 8.14 -15.99
C VAL A 186 24.73 7.29 -16.92
N ASN A 187 24.21 6.18 -16.42
CA ASN A 187 23.10 5.50 -17.07
C ASN A 187 21.85 6.40 -17.04
N ILE A 188 21.41 6.85 -18.22
CA ILE A 188 20.37 7.88 -18.37
C ILE A 188 19.07 7.54 -17.67
N ASN A 189 18.55 6.31 -17.85
CA ASN A 189 17.30 5.91 -17.21
C ASN A 189 17.42 5.74 -15.69
N LYS A 190 18.60 5.36 -15.19
CA LYS A 190 18.88 5.38 -13.75
C LYS A 190 18.92 6.81 -13.21
N TYR A 191 19.55 7.73 -13.91
CA TYR A 191 19.57 9.15 -13.55
C TYR A 191 18.14 9.71 -13.45
N LEU A 192 17.32 9.50 -14.49
CA LEU A 192 15.91 9.93 -14.48
C LEU A 192 15.16 9.36 -13.30
N ALA A 193 15.30 8.06 -13.04
CA ALA A 193 14.64 7.38 -11.93
C ALA A 193 15.14 7.89 -10.55
N TYR A 194 16.41 8.24 -10.42
CA TYR A 194 16.97 8.77 -9.17
C TYR A 194 16.56 10.22 -8.93
N LEU A 195 16.54 11.05 -9.97
CA LEU A 195 16.04 12.42 -9.88
C LEU A 195 14.54 12.41 -9.51
N ALA A 196 13.76 11.52 -10.13
CA ALA A 196 12.33 11.38 -9.84
C ALA A 196 12.02 10.86 -8.41
N LEU A 197 13.00 10.52 -7.58
CA LEU A 197 12.75 10.20 -6.15
C LEU A 197 12.11 11.37 -5.41
N CYS A 198 12.37 12.62 -5.83
CA CYS A 198 11.73 13.80 -5.28
C CYS A 198 10.22 13.88 -5.58
N ASN A 199 9.72 13.15 -6.60
CA ASN A 199 8.31 13.06 -6.96
C ASN A 199 7.57 11.99 -6.12
N SER A 200 8.29 11.16 -5.36
CA SER A 200 7.67 10.13 -4.54
C SER A 200 6.80 10.75 -3.46
N ALA A 201 5.59 10.24 -3.30
CA ALA A 201 4.70 10.63 -2.23
C ALA A 201 5.37 10.39 -0.87
N THR A 202 5.56 11.45 -0.09
CA THR A 202 6.28 11.41 1.19
C THR A 202 5.71 12.37 2.20
N GLN A 203 5.67 11.95 3.45
CA GLN A 203 5.50 12.85 4.59
C GLN A 203 6.85 13.49 4.95
N LEU A 204 6.85 14.79 5.21
CA LEU A 204 8.07 15.48 5.64
C LEU A 204 8.61 14.86 6.94
N TRP A 205 9.88 14.50 6.96
CA TRP A 205 10.55 14.05 8.18
C TRP A 205 11.17 15.25 8.90
N LYS A 206 10.39 15.88 9.79
CA LYS A 206 10.77 17.15 10.44
C LYS A 206 12.04 17.05 11.29
N ASP A 207 12.21 15.93 11.98
CA ASP A 207 13.31 15.72 12.92
C ASP A 207 14.51 15.00 12.29
N PHE A 208 14.65 15.05 10.97
CA PHE A 208 15.79 14.44 10.27
C PHE A 208 17.03 15.30 10.42
N ASP A 209 18.10 14.71 10.97
CA ASP A 209 19.41 15.35 11.08
C ASP A 209 20.46 14.58 10.26
N ILE A 210 20.87 15.15 9.14
CA ILE A 210 21.87 14.56 8.24
C ILE A 210 23.24 14.37 8.92
N ASN A 211 23.57 15.14 9.98
CA ASN A 211 24.82 14.96 10.72
C ASN A 211 24.85 13.68 11.54
N ARG A 212 23.70 13.12 11.85
CA ARG A 212 23.56 11.84 12.56
C ARG A 212 23.53 10.64 11.63
N CYS A 213 23.89 10.84 10.36
CA CYS A 213 23.89 9.82 9.34
C CYS A 213 25.31 9.48 8.90
N ILE A 214 25.51 8.21 8.53
CA ILE A 214 26.69 7.71 7.86
C ILE A 214 26.27 6.84 6.68
N VAL A 215 27.12 6.72 5.67
CA VAL A 215 26.94 5.78 4.55
C VAL A 215 28.09 4.81 4.54
N ILE A 216 27.81 3.52 4.56
CA ILE A 216 28.81 2.45 4.63
C ILE A 216 28.63 1.48 3.46
N ASP A 217 29.63 0.65 3.20
CA ASP A 217 29.50 -0.40 2.17
C ASP A 217 28.39 -1.39 2.54
N ASP A 218 27.77 -1.95 1.52
CA ASP A 218 26.75 -2.98 1.71
C ASP A 218 27.37 -4.23 2.34
N PHE A 219 26.57 -4.94 3.10
CA PHE A 219 26.91 -6.27 3.60
C PHE A 219 26.70 -7.29 2.50
N GLU A 220 27.77 -7.89 2.05
CA GLU A 220 27.80 -8.87 0.97
C GLU A 220 28.50 -10.15 1.40
N THR A 221 27.94 -11.29 1.03
CA THR A 221 28.60 -12.59 1.19
C THR A 221 28.36 -13.46 -0.04
N VAL A 222 29.09 -14.54 -0.15
CA VAL A 222 28.88 -15.61 -1.14
C VAL A 222 28.20 -16.78 -0.44
N VAL A 223 26.97 -17.10 -0.85
CA VAL A 223 26.22 -18.24 -0.34
C VAL A 223 26.33 -19.39 -1.35
N ASN A 224 26.90 -20.51 -0.93
CA ASN A 224 26.99 -21.71 -1.78
C ASN A 224 25.66 -22.45 -1.83
N GLY A 225 25.25 -22.87 -3.01
CA GLY A 225 24.05 -23.67 -3.20
C GLY A 225 23.78 -24.03 -4.66
N MET A 226 22.75 -24.86 -4.82
CA MET A 226 22.29 -25.27 -6.15
C MET A 226 21.56 -24.11 -6.84
N VAL A 227 21.81 -23.95 -8.14
CA VAL A 227 21.10 -22.99 -8.99
C VAL A 227 20.75 -23.65 -10.34
N ASP A 228 19.67 -23.19 -10.97
CA ASP A 228 19.43 -23.43 -12.38
C ASP A 228 20.10 -22.31 -13.18
N PHE A 229 21.31 -22.56 -13.63
CA PHE A 229 22.08 -21.64 -14.47
C PHE A 229 21.51 -21.64 -15.87
N ILE A 230 21.17 -20.46 -16.38
CA ILE A 230 20.69 -20.28 -17.76
C ILE A 230 21.71 -19.45 -18.52
N ASP A 231 22.27 -20.08 -19.58
CA ASP A 231 23.15 -19.37 -20.51
C ASP A 231 22.31 -18.40 -21.38
N GLU A 232 22.64 -17.12 -21.35
CA GLU A 232 21.85 -16.08 -22.05
C GLU A 232 21.92 -16.13 -23.57
N LYS A 233 22.89 -16.88 -24.15
CA LYS A 233 23.08 -16.99 -25.60
C LYS A 233 22.47 -18.27 -26.17
N THR A 234 22.71 -19.41 -25.49
CA THR A 234 22.23 -20.71 -25.93
C THR A 234 20.88 -21.07 -25.32
N TYR A 235 20.50 -20.44 -24.20
CA TYR A 235 19.33 -20.74 -23.38
C TYR A 235 19.36 -22.13 -22.75
N ASP A 236 20.53 -22.73 -22.67
CA ASP A 236 20.68 -24.01 -22.01
C ASP A 236 20.58 -23.86 -20.50
N ILE A 237 19.79 -24.73 -19.89
CA ILE A 237 19.54 -24.72 -18.44
C ILE A 237 20.40 -25.82 -17.82
N THR A 238 21.28 -25.47 -16.91
CA THR A 238 22.15 -26.40 -16.21
C THR A 238 22.01 -26.25 -14.70
N ARG A 239 21.57 -27.32 -14.02
CA ARG A 239 21.56 -27.34 -12.55
C ARG A 239 22.97 -27.60 -12.05
N LYS A 240 23.52 -26.68 -11.26
CA LYS A 240 24.88 -26.80 -10.72
C LYS A 240 24.99 -26.14 -9.36
N GLU A 241 25.91 -26.59 -8.56
CA GLU A 241 26.33 -25.92 -7.34
C GLU A 241 27.29 -24.79 -7.68
N MET A 242 27.06 -23.62 -7.07
CA MET A 242 27.94 -22.47 -7.21
C MET A 242 27.84 -21.50 -6.03
N GLY A 243 28.88 -20.71 -5.84
CA GLY A 243 28.82 -19.55 -4.95
C GLY A 243 28.00 -18.41 -5.58
N VAL A 244 26.93 -18.04 -4.92
CA VAL A 244 26.02 -16.97 -5.35
C VAL A 244 26.31 -15.71 -4.54
N PRO A 245 26.77 -14.62 -5.15
CA PRO A 245 26.99 -13.37 -4.43
C PRO A 245 25.64 -12.73 -4.05
N ILE A 246 25.50 -12.37 -2.79
CA ILE A 246 24.30 -11.75 -2.24
C ILE A 246 24.66 -10.47 -1.51
N THR A 247 24.12 -9.35 -1.96
CA THR A 247 24.13 -8.07 -1.25
C THR A 247 22.96 -8.05 -0.29
N HIS A 248 23.18 -8.53 0.94
CA HIS A 248 22.10 -8.70 1.93
C HIS A 248 21.41 -7.40 2.31
N THR A 249 22.12 -6.28 2.29
CA THR A 249 21.59 -4.95 2.64
C THR A 249 21.23 -4.10 1.43
N ASP A 250 21.02 -4.69 0.25
CA ASP A 250 20.68 -3.92 -0.95
C ASP A 250 19.46 -3.03 -0.72
N GLY A 251 19.71 -1.74 -0.54
CA GLY A 251 18.71 -0.73 -0.25
C GLY A 251 18.14 -0.73 1.18
N CYS A 252 18.75 -1.47 2.13
CA CYS A 252 18.33 -1.52 3.52
C CYS A 252 19.40 -0.94 4.45
N GLY A 253 19.01 0.05 5.23
CA GLY A 253 19.84 0.63 6.29
C GLY A 253 19.21 0.47 7.66
N MET A 254 19.91 0.93 8.68
CA MET A 254 19.51 0.86 10.08
C MET A 254 19.16 2.23 10.65
N ILE A 255 18.21 2.24 11.57
CA ILE A 255 17.85 3.43 12.35
C ILE A 255 17.72 3.04 13.82
N LEU A 256 18.21 3.87 14.74
CA LEU A 256 18.05 3.62 16.17
C LEU A 256 16.56 3.63 16.56
N PRO A 257 16.10 2.70 17.42
CA PRO A 257 14.70 2.58 17.85
C PRO A 257 14.14 3.82 18.56
N ILE A 258 15.00 4.72 19.03
CA ILE A 258 14.59 6.01 19.59
C ILE A 258 13.98 6.95 18.54
N LEU A 259 14.41 6.85 17.28
CA LEU A 259 13.88 7.66 16.17
C LEU A 259 12.69 7.02 15.48
N SER A 260 12.63 5.69 15.42
CA SER A 260 11.50 4.96 14.89
C SER A 260 11.44 3.55 15.48
N LYS A 261 10.22 3.12 15.78
CA LYS A 261 9.91 1.73 16.15
C LYS A 261 9.30 0.94 14.99
N LYS A 262 9.20 1.53 13.81
CA LYS A 262 8.55 0.98 12.63
C LYS A 262 9.48 1.05 11.43
N ASN A 263 9.41 0.06 10.59
CA ASN A 263 10.02 0.10 9.27
C ASN A 263 9.37 1.18 8.42
N PHE A 264 10.14 1.89 7.63
CA PHE A 264 9.64 2.84 6.64
C PHE A 264 10.67 3.07 5.54
N MET A 265 10.20 3.51 4.39
CA MET A 265 11.08 3.92 3.30
C MET A 265 11.44 5.39 3.44
N VAL A 266 12.73 5.70 3.29
CA VAL A 266 13.27 7.07 3.27
C VAL A 266 13.36 7.58 1.83
N ARG A 267 13.14 8.88 1.65
CA ARG A 267 13.44 9.64 0.43
C ARG A 267 14.14 10.92 0.81
N ALA A 268 15.34 11.10 0.31
CA ALA A 268 16.10 12.36 0.34
C ALA A 268 16.80 12.52 -1.03
N PRO A 269 17.38 13.68 -1.36
CA PRO A 269 18.11 13.80 -2.62
C PRO A 269 19.11 12.66 -2.80
N TRP A 270 18.97 11.88 -3.86
CA TRP A 270 19.76 10.70 -4.21
C TRP A 270 19.75 9.54 -3.18
N ILE A 271 19.01 9.64 -2.09
CA ILE A 271 18.89 8.57 -1.09
C ILE A 271 17.50 7.96 -1.13
N LYS A 272 17.42 6.63 -1.30
CA LYS A 272 16.20 5.85 -1.20
C LYS A 272 16.47 4.51 -0.54
N GLY A 273 15.47 3.94 0.10
CA GLY A 273 15.51 2.56 0.60
C GLY A 273 14.73 2.41 1.89
N LEU A 274 14.81 1.24 2.46
CA LEU A 274 14.23 0.87 3.73
C LEU A 274 15.14 1.31 4.89
N LEU A 275 14.56 1.89 5.93
CA LEU A 275 15.20 2.02 7.23
C LEU A 275 14.48 1.10 8.22
N SER A 276 15.22 0.15 8.75
CA SER A 276 14.72 -0.79 9.76
C SER A 276 15.27 -0.46 11.13
N PRO A 277 14.42 -0.38 12.17
CA PRO A 277 14.84 -0.15 13.53
C PRO A 277 15.75 -1.27 14.04
N PHE A 278 16.98 -0.93 14.44
CA PHE A 278 17.91 -1.84 15.06
C PHE A 278 18.82 -1.10 16.06
N ASP A 279 19.00 -1.64 17.26
CA ASP A 279 19.82 -1.01 18.31
C ASP A 279 21.29 -1.40 18.16
N PHE A 280 21.93 -0.82 17.13
CA PHE A 280 23.38 -1.03 16.92
C PHE A 280 24.24 -0.46 18.03
N TYR A 281 23.77 0.52 18.83
CA TYR A 281 24.48 0.97 20.03
C TYR A 281 24.53 -0.12 21.11
N LYS A 282 23.44 -0.84 21.28
CA LYS A 282 23.38 -2.00 22.19
C LYS A 282 24.31 -3.09 21.68
N PHE A 283 24.30 -3.38 20.36
CA PHE A 283 25.21 -4.35 19.76
C PHE A 283 26.67 -4.02 20.06
N ILE A 284 27.11 -2.78 19.77
CA ILE A 284 28.47 -2.30 20.03
C ILE A 284 28.87 -2.48 21.52
N ARG A 285 27.95 -2.09 22.44
CA ARG A 285 28.20 -2.28 23.88
C ARG A 285 28.34 -3.74 24.28
N GLU A 286 27.56 -4.63 23.69
CA GLU A 286 27.66 -6.07 23.93
C GLU A 286 28.92 -6.65 23.27
N ALA A 287 29.31 -6.21 22.08
CA ALA A 287 30.56 -6.59 21.42
C ALA A 287 31.79 -6.17 22.25
N ASN A 288 31.86 -4.92 22.73
CA ASN A 288 32.92 -4.43 23.60
C ASN A 288 33.00 -5.20 24.94
N LYS A 289 31.89 -5.76 25.41
CA LYS A 289 31.95 -6.63 26.62
C LYS A 289 32.49 -8.02 26.31
N ARG A 290 32.21 -8.56 25.10
CA ARG A 290 32.72 -9.87 24.67
C ARG A 290 34.21 -9.82 24.40
N ASP A 291 34.69 -8.74 23.74
CA ASP A 291 36.10 -8.49 23.44
C ASP A 291 36.51 -7.09 23.90
N PRO A 292 36.90 -6.92 25.16
CA PRO A 292 37.35 -5.61 25.69
C PRO A 292 38.68 -5.11 25.11
N SER A 293 39.40 -5.93 24.36
CA SER A 293 40.67 -5.56 23.73
C SER A 293 40.48 -4.65 22.50
N LYS A 294 39.23 -4.61 21.96
CA LYS A 294 38.87 -3.83 20.77
C LYS A 294 37.75 -2.85 21.08
N ASP A 295 37.80 -1.69 20.45
CA ASP A 295 36.65 -0.75 20.43
C ASP A 295 35.84 -0.96 19.15
N HIS A 296 34.76 -1.72 19.27
CA HIS A 296 33.86 -2.06 18.17
C HIS A 296 32.95 -0.90 17.72
N ALA A 297 33.13 0.32 18.25
CA ALA A 297 32.38 1.48 17.83
C ALA A 297 32.93 2.15 16.55
N TRP A 298 34.06 1.69 16.04
CA TRP A 298 34.66 2.21 14.82
C TRP A 298 34.09 1.52 13.57
N ILE A 299 33.78 2.33 12.55
CA ILE A 299 33.29 1.85 11.24
C ILE A 299 33.91 2.71 10.14
N THR A 300 34.06 2.14 8.96
CA THR A 300 34.61 2.85 7.79
C THR A 300 33.45 3.22 6.85
N ASP A 301 33.41 4.48 6.38
CA ASP A 301 32.43 4.93 5.39
C ASP A 301 32.83 4.49 3.96
N ILE A 302 31.94 4.71 2.98
CA ILE A 302 32.19 4.35 1.57
C ILE A 302 33.32 5.13 0.91
N TYR A 303 33.86 6.15 1.56
CA TYR A 303 34.99 6.96 1.09
C TYR A 303 36.29 6.64 1.83
N GLY A 304 36.29 5.63 2.72
CA GLY A 304 37.45 5.17 3.45
C GLY A 304 37.72 5.89 4.76
N ASN A 305 36.86 6.81 5.20
CA ASN A 305 37.02 7.53 6.46
C ASN A 305 36.54 6.70 7.65
N LYS A 306 37.28 6.73 8.75
CA LYS A 306 36.88 6.04 9.99
C LYS A 306 36.06 6.94 10.89
N HIS A 307 34.97 6.41 11.39
CA HIS A 307 33.99 7.10 12.24
C HIS A 307 33.77 6.32 13.52
N HIS A 308 33.67 7.02 14.63
CA HIS A 308 33.34 6.42 15.92
C HIS A 308 31.83 6.65 16.19
N VAL A 309 31.01 5.66 15.85
CA VAL A 309 29.55 5.73 15.82
C VAL A 309 28.91 6.31 17.09
N ILE A 310 29.44 5.95 18.29
CA ILE A 310 28.86 6.42 19.55
C ILE A 310 29.31 7.87 19.84
N LYS A 311 30.60 8.23 19.67
CA LYS A 311 31.11 9.58 19.93
C LYS A 311 30.52 10.60 18.98
N GLU A 312 30.37 10.25 17.72
CA GLU A 312 29.78 11.09 16.69
C GLU A 312 28.25 11.08 16.76
N ARG A 313 27.67 10.25 17.65
CA ARG A 313 26.22 10.12 17.85
C ARG A 313 25.47 9.77 16.56
N ILE A 314 26.01 8.85 15.77
CA ILE A 314 25.37 8.37 14.55
C ILE A 314 24.08 7.62 14.92
N GLN A 315 22.98 7.99 14.31
CA GLN A 315 21.65 7.43 14.61
C GLN A 315 21.04 6.68 13.42
N ILE A 316 21.58 6.93 12.22
CA ILE A 316 21.14 6.32 10.98
C ILE A 316 22.36 5.84 10.21
N ILE A 317 22.34 4.58 9.84
CA ILE A 317 23.34 3.95 8.96
C ILE A 317 22.66 3.68 7.64
N PHE A 318 23.06 4.42 6.61
CA PHE A 318 22.71 4.12 5.22
C PHE A 318 23.75 3.19 4.61
N THR A 319 23.34 2.42 3.61
CA THR A 319 24.25 1.62 2.80
C THR A 319 24.52 2.30 1.46
N LYS A 320 25.61 1.91 0.82
CA LYS A 320 26.06 2.41 -0.49
C LYS A 320 24.97 2.25 -1.55
N SER A 321 24.27 1.12 -1.52
CA SER A 321 23.13 0.86 -2.41
C SER A 321 21.95 1.83 -2.21
N GLN A 322 21.82 2.45 -1.04
CA GLN A 322 20.82 3.49 -0.77
C GLN A 322 21.21 4.85 -1.34
N PHE A 323 22.49 5.21 -1.38
CA PHE A 323 23.00 6.48 -1.86
C PHE A 323 23.38 6.39 -3.34
N LYS A 324 22.39 6.66 -4.23
CA LYS A 324 22.46 6.34 -5.66
C LYS A 324 23.49 7.14 -6.47
N MET A 325 23.84 8.35 -6.05
CA MET A 325 24.81 9.21 -6.74
C MET A 325 26.11 9.42 -5.93
N TRP A 326 26.43 8.51 -5.03
CA TRP A 326 27.58 8.61 -4.13
C TRP A 326 28.90 8.89 -4.83
N LYS A 327 29.15 8.30 -5.98
CA LYS A 327 30.41 8.40 -6.74
C LYS A 327 30.69 9.80 -7.35
N TYR A 328 29.70 10.71 -7.32
CA TYR A 328 29.81 12.08 -7.82
C TYR A 328 30.05 13.09 -6.69
N TYR A 329 30.23 12.64 -5.46
CA TYR A 329 30.60 13.43 -4.30
C TYR A 329 31.97 12.96 -3.81
N ASP A 330 32.87 13.90 -3.48
CA ASP A 330 34.18 13.55 -2.94
C ASP A 330 34.12 12.91 -1.56
N SER A 331 33.11 13.24 -0.78
CA SER A 331 32.87 12.69 0.55
C SER A 331 31.40 12.82 0.97
N PHE A 332 31.00 12.03 1.98
CA PHE A 332 29.69 12.20 2.58
C PHE A 332 29.55 13.54 3.33
N ASP A 333 30.66 14.10 3.80
CA ASP A 333 30.65 15.43 4.43
C ASP A 333 30.37 16.54 3.42
N THR A 334 30.82 16.43 2.17
CA THR A 334 30.43 17.32 1.08
C THR A 334 28.92 17.26 0.86
N TYR A 335 28.35 16.06 0.79
CA TYR A 335 26.90 15.89 0.70
C TYR A 335 26.16 16.50 1.91
N LYS A 336 26.62 16.28 3.15
CA LYS A 336 26.04 16.88 4.37
C LYS A 336 26.08 18.41 4.35
N LYS A 337 27.19 18.99 3.92
CA LYS A 337 27.33 20.46 3.75
C LYS A 337 26.34 20.99 2.74
N ASN A 338 26.24 20.35 1.57
CA ASN A 338 25.31 20.73 0.53
C ASN A 338 23.84 20.56 0.99
N PHE A 339 23.52 19.47 1.69
CA PHE A 339 22.19 19.22 2.23
C PHE A 339 21.69 20.36 3.11
N LYS A 340 22.57 20.92 3.95
CA LYS A 340 22.26 22.09 4.80
C LYS A 340 22.23 23.38 4.00
N LYS A 341 23.24 23.62 3.17
CA LYS A 341 23.39 24.85 2.35
C LYS A 341 22.14 25.08 1.51
N TYR A 342 21.65 24.04 0.86
CA TYR A 342 20.52 24.13 -0.07
C TYR A 342 19.16 23.80 0.60
N ARG A 343 19.14 23.64 1.95
CA ARG A 343 17.93 23.35 2.73
C ARG A 343 17.18 22.12 2.23
N CYS A 344 17.93 21.08 1.86
CA CYS A 344 17.34 19.81 1.42
C CYS A 344 16.49 19.20 2.54
N THR A 345 15.50 18.40 2.16
CA THR A 345 14.59 17.73 3.10
C THR A 345 14.58 16.23 2.89
N ALA A 346 14.32 15.49 3.95
CA ALA A 346 14.01 14.07 3.88
C ALA A 346 12.52 13.83 4.09
N GLY A 347 12.01 12.76 3.50
CA GLY A 347 10.63 12.31 3.64
C GLY A 347 10.54 10.84 3.99
N LYS A 348 9.44 10.48 4.67
CA LYS A 348 9.06 9.11 5.00
C LYS A 348 7.92 8.67 4.10
N THR A 349 7.99 7.44 3.61
CA THR A 349 6.90 6.82 2.85
C THR A 349 6.78 5.33 3.21
N ASN A 350 5.66 4.70 2.86
CA ASN A 350 5.41 3.29 3.14
C ASN A 350 5.72 2.89 4.59
N ILE A 351 5.28 3.72 5.53
CA ILE A 351 5.48 3.45 6.97
C ILE A 351 4.71 2.17 7.34
N GLU A 352 5.37 1.29 8.06
CA GLU A 352 4.79 0.05 8.56
C GLU A 352 3.50 0.34 9.38
N PRO A 353 2.36 -0.25 9.01
CA PRO A 353 1.11 -0.02 9.73
C PRO A 353 1.15 -0.69 11.12
N SER A 354 0.47 -0.09 12.08
CA SER A 354 0.35 -0.66 13.43
C SER A 354 -0.45 -1.97 13.45
N ILE A 355 -1.42 -2.09 12.55
CA ILE A 355 -2.24 -3.30 12.35
C ILE A 355 -2.00 -3.77 10.93
N ILE A 356 -1.54 -5.01 10.78
CA ILE A 356 -1.40 -5.65 9.47
C ILE A 356 -2.60 -6.59 9.27
N ASN A 357 -3.42 -6.26 8.30
CA ASN A 357 -4.60 -7.04 7.95
C ASN A 357 -4.21 -8.35 7.24
N LYS A 358 -5.10 -9.36 7.33
CA LYS A 358 -4.99 -10.56 6.51
C LYS A 358 -5.06 -10.20 5.03
N ALA A 359 -4.23 -10.84 4.24
CA ALA A 359 -4.15 -10.66 2.80
C ALA A 359 -4.95 -11.71 2.03
N THR A 360 -5.01 -11.55 0.73
CA THR A 360 -5.47 -12.58 -0.20
C THR A 360 -4.28 -13.11 -1.00
N ILE A 361 -4.29 -14.40 -1.30
CA ILE A 361 -3.42 -14.98 -2.32
C ILE A 361 -3.91 -14.56 -3.71
N ASN A 362 -3.12 -14.72 -4.74
CA ASN A 362 -3.50 -14.43 -6.13
C ASN A 362 -3.28 -15.63 -7.05
N TYR A 363 -3.82 -15.56 -8.28
CA TYR A 363 -3.74 -16.68 -9.21
C TYR A 363 -2.30 -17.05 -9.61
N GLN A 364 -1.37 -16.11 -9.64
CA GLN A 364 0.02 -16.41 -10.01
C GLN A 364 0.65 -17.38 -9.00
N MET A 365 0.41 -17.14 -7.71
CA MET A 365 0.90 -18.00 -6.64
C MET A 365 0.17 -19.37 -6.61
N LEU A 366 -1.12 -19.38 -6.93
CA LEU A 366 -1.91 -20.61 -6.93
C LEU A 366 -1.65 -21.51 -8.16
N GLN A 367 -1.45 -20.92 -9.34
CA GLN A 367 -1.32 -21.68 -10.58
C GLN A 367 -0.11 -22.62 -10.60
N THR A 368 0.89 -22.34 -9.76
CA THR A 368 2.14 -23.12 -9.65
C THR A 368 2.02 -24.33 -8.72
N LEU A 369 0.96 -24.39 -7.90
CA LEU A 369 0.67 -25.50 -6.99
C LEU A 369 -0.15 -26.58 -7.69
N THR A 370 0.43 -27.18 -8.73
CA THR A 370 -0.29 -28.04 -9.69
C THR A 370 -0.81 -29.34 -9.11
N SER A 371 -0.17 -29.88 -8.05
CA SER A 371 -0.59 -31.11 -7.36
C SER A 371 -1.68 -30.90 -6.30
N MET A 372 -2.17 -29.64 -6.11
CA MET A 372 -3.23 -29.36 -5.15
C MET A 372 -4.48 -30.16 -5.44
N THR A 373 -4.96 -30.96 -4.48
CA THR A 373 -6.18 -31.75 -4.58
C THR A 373 -7.44 -30.87 -4.45
N ASP A 374 -8.61 -31.42 -4.81
CA ASP A 374 -9.88 -30.71 -4.66
C ASP A 374 -10.26 -30.47 -3.19
N GLU A 375 -9.86 -31.35 -2.27
CA GLU A 375 -10.04 -31.19 -0.84
C GLU A 375 -9.18 -30.04 -0.33
N GLU A 376 -7.89 -29.99 -0.66
CA GLU A 376 -6.98 -28.90 -0.32
C GLU A 376 -7.50 -27.56 -0.87
N LEU A 377 -7.97 -27.57 -2.14
CA LEU A 377 -8.56 -26.40 -2.76
C LEU A 377 -9.83 -25.92 -2.03
N SER A 378 -10.66 -26.87 -1.58
CA SER A 378 -11.86 -26.57 -0.76
C SER A 378 -11.47 -25.95 0.59
N ASN A 379 -10.41 -26.47 1.23
CA ASN A 379 -9.92 -25.96 2.52
C ASN A 379 -9.46 -24.50 2.40
N ILE A 380 -8.66 -24.15 1.40
CA ILE A 380 -8.21 -22.76 1.20
C ILE A 380 -9.36 -21.83 0.78
N CYS A 381 -10.41 -22.34 0.12
CA CYS A 381 -11.60 -21.57 -0.22
C CYS A 381 -12.54 -21.33 0.97
N ALA A 382 -12.43 -22.12 2.04
CA ALA A 382 -13.39 -22.14 3.15
C ALA A 382 -13.59 -20.76 3.82
N ALA A 383 -12.52 -19.98 4.02
CA ALA A 383 -12.62 -18.64 4.59
C ALA A 383 -13.37 -17.67 3.66
N THR A 384 -13.10 -17.73 2.36
CA THR A 384 -13.75 -16.92 1.34
C THR A 384 -15.22 -17.29 1.21
N ASN A 385 -15.56 -18.58 1.14
CA ASN A 385 -16.93 -19.08 1.09
C ASN A 385 -17.73 -18.66 2.33
N ARG A 386 -17.15 -18.75 3.53
CA ARG A 386 -17.79 -18.23 4.77
C ARG A 386 -18.06 -16.73 4.70
N ALA A 387 -17.13 -15.93 4.18
CA ALA A 387 -17.34 -14.49 4.02
C ALA A 387 -18.49 -14.22 3.03
N LEU A 388 -18.50 -14.88 1.87
CA LEU A 388 -19.53 -14.75 0.85
C LEU A 388 -20.92 -15.15 1.34
N SER A 389 -21.03 -16.20 2.17
CA SER A 389 -22.31 -16.65 2.75
C SER A 389 -22.88 -15.66 3.77
N ARG A 390 -22.02 -14.93 4.49
CA ARG A 390 -22.41 -14.04 5.59
C ARG A 390 -22.61 -12.58 5.20
N ILE A 391 -22.18 -12.18 4.02
CA ILE A 391 -22.19 -10.77 3.57
C ILE A 391 -23.59 -10.16 3.51
N SER A 392 -24.66 -10.96 3.43
CA SER A 392 -26.05 -10.49 3.40
C SER A 392 -26.83 -10.71 4.70
N SER A 393 -26.23 -11.40 5.69
CA SER A 393 -26.93 -11.83 6.90
C SER A 393 -26.26 -11.43 8.22
N ASP A 394 -24.93 -11.21 8.21
CA ASP A 394 -24.16 -10.88 9.42
C ASP A 394 -23.72 -9.43 9.41
N ARG A 395 -24.23 -8.65 10.37
CA ARG A 395 -23.93 -7.21 10.53
C ARG A 395 -22.44 -6.91 10.57
N THR A 396 -21.66 -7.71 11.31
CA THR A 396 -20.21 -7.49 11.44
C THR A 396 -19.50 -7.72 10.10
N THR A 397 -19.91 -8.72 9.35
CA THR A 397 -19.38 -9.00 8.01
C THR A 397 -19.73 -7.88 7.03
N MET A 398 -20.98 -7.38 7.05
CA MET A 398 -21.41 -6.25 6.22
C MET A 398 -20.56 -5.01 6.47
N LEU A 399 -20.40 -4.63 7.74
CA LEU A 399 -19.58 -3.47 8.12
C LEU A 399 -18.12 -3.63 7.68
N ARG A 400 -17.54 -4.81 7.88
CA ARG A 400 -16.17 -5.12 7.47
C ARG A 400 -16.00 -5.02 5.95
N VAL A 401 -16.92 -5.56 5.19
CA VAL A 401 -16.90 -5.53 3.72
C VAL A 401 -17.01 -4.10 3.21
N LEU A 402 -17.85 -3.27 3.83
CA LEU A 402 -17.94 -1.83 3.53
C LEU A 402 -16.77 -1.00 4.08
N GLY A 403 -15.84 -1.62 4.80
CA GLY A 403 -14.68 -0.93 5.40
C GLY A 403 -15.02 -0.11 6.64
N ALA A 404 -16.17 -0.32 7.26
CA ALA A 404 -16.63 0.37 8.45
C ALA A 404 -16.32 -0.46 9.71
N ASP A 405 -15.07 -0.87 9.89
CA ASP A 405 -14.60 -1.57 11.08
C ASP A 405 -13.33 -0.92 11.67
N SER A 406 -13.00 -1.27 12.92
CA SER A 406 -11.87 -0.68 13.64
C SER A 406 -10.49 -0.99 13.02
N LYS A 407 -10.39 -1.99 12.13
CA LYS A 407 -9.14 -2.36 11.46
C LYS A 407 -8.83 -1.46 10.27
N ASN A 408 -9.84 -0.81 9.68
CA ASN A 408 -9.62 0.20 8.66
C ASN A 408 -9.21 1.51 9.34
N GLN A 409 -7.94 1.89 9.18
CA GLN A 409 -7.40 3.13 9.73
C GLN A 409 -7.66 4.35 8.81
N ASN A 410 -8.06 4.12 7.57
CA ASN A 410 -8.25 5.13 6.53
C ASN A 410 -9.71 5.20 6.08
N LYS A 411 -10.63 5.40 7.06
CA LYS A 411 -12.06 5.49 6.77
C LYS A 411 -12.42 6.82 6.13
N GLY A 412 -13.11 6.78 5.00
CA GLY A 412 -13.89 7.92 4.48
C GLY A 412 -15.10 8.22 5.37
N TYR A 413 -15.76 9.35 5.15
CA TYR A 413 -16.88 9.76 6.01
C TYR A 413 -18.08 8.79 5.94
N PHE A 414 -18.37 8.21 4.77
CA PHE A 414 -19.38 7.15 4.67
C PHE A 414 -19.09 5.99 5.63
N GLN A 415 -17.86 5.52 5.66
CA GLN A 415 -17.43 4.43 6.53
C GLN A 415 -17.43 4.81 8.01
N LYS A 416 -17.02 6.05 8.34
CA LYS A 416 -17.12 6.60 9.70
C LYS A 416 -18.57 6.70 10.18
N CYS A 417 -19.47 7.16 9.31
CA CYS A 417 -20.90 7.23 9.62
C CYS A 417 -21.50 5.82 9.83
N LEU A 418 -21.15 4.85 8.99
CA LEU A 418 -21.59 3.46 9.15
C LEU A 418 -21.03 2.80 10.41
N GLU A 419 -19.79 3.06 10.79
CA GLU A 419 -19.21 2.55 12.04
C GLU A 419 -19.94 3.13 13.26
N LEU A 420 -20.28 4.41 13.22
CA LEU A 420 -20.99 5.12 14.29
C LEU A 420 -22.49 4.75 14.35
N TYR A 421 -23.13 4.61 13.18
CA TYR A 421 -24.56 4.31 13.04
C TYR A 421 -24.78 3.14 12.07
N PRO A 422 -24.50 1.89 12.50
CA PRO A 422 -24.62 0.69 11.67
C PRO A 422 -26.03 0.42 11.11
N GLU A 423 -27.07 1.01 11.70
CA GLU A 423 -28.44 0.94 11.21
C GLU A 423 -28.58 1.53 9.78
N MET A 424 -27.64 2.38 9.34
CA MET A 424 -27.54 2.83 7.95
C MET A 424 -27.37 1.69 6.93
N LEU A 425 -27.00 0.48 7.35
CA LEU A 425 -27.01 -0.71 6.49
C LEU A 425 -28.39 -1.01 5.91
N GLN A 426 -29.46 -0.52 6.54
CA GLN A 426 -30.84 -0.63 6.02
C GLN A 426 -31.09 0.27 4.79
N ASP A 427 -30.27 1.28 4.58
CA ASP A 427 -30.41 2.13 3.40
C ASP A 427 -30.14 1.34 2.11
N GLU A 428 -30.91 1.64 1.07
CA GLU A 428 -30.83 0.89 -0.18
C GLU A 428 -29.48 1.02 -0.88
N HIS A 429 -28.82 2.17 -0.73
CA HIS A 429 -27.46 2.36 -1.23
C HIS A 429 -26.47 1.34 -0.60
N CYS A 430 -26.55 1.12 0.71
CA CYS A 430 -25.71 0.13 1.39
C CYS A 430 -26.00 -1.30 0.91
N LYS A 431 -27.29 -1.65 0.70
CA LYS A 431 -27.69 -2.98 0.21
C LYS A 431 -27.20 -3.23 -1.21
N ILE A 432 -27.29 -2.23 -2.09
CA ILE A 432 -26.78 -2.32 -3.46
C ILE A 432 -25.27 -2.44 -3.45
N THR A 433 -24.57 -1.59 -2.70
CA THR A 433 -23.12 -1.63 -2.57
C THR A 433 -22.65 -3.00 -2.07
N LEU A 434 -23.30 -3.57 -1.05
CA LEU A 434 -22.99 -4.91 -0.54
C LEU A 434 -23.23 -6.01 -1.62
N ARG A 435 -24.27 -5.88 -2.42
CA ARG A 435 -24.55 -6.82 -3.52
C ARG A 435 -23.47 -6.74 -4.60
N GLU A 436 -23.07 -5.54 -4.97
CA GLU A 436 -22.01 -5.31 -5.95
C GLU A 436 -20.65 -5.80 -5.42
N MET A 437 -20.32 -5.49 -4.16
CA MET A 437 -19.10 -5.98 -3.52
C MET A 437 -19.08 -7.50 -3.41
N LYS A 438 -20.20 -8.12 -3.06
CA LYS A 438 -20.33 -9.57 -3.06
C LYS A 438 -20.04 -10.16 -4.44
N ARG A 439 -20.64 -9.59 -5.49
CA ARG A 439 -20.38 -10.02 -6.87
C ARG A 439 -18.92 -9.84 -7.26
N SER A 440 -18.31 -8.72 -6.89
CA SER A 440 -16.88 -8.49 -7.12
C SER A 440 -16.04 -9.52 -6.37
N MET A 441 -16.35 -9.82 -5.12
CA MET A 441 -15.64 -10.83 -4.33
C MET A 441 -15.78 -12.25 -4.92
N GLU A 442 -16.93 -12.60 -5.48
CA GLU A 442 -17.16 -13.87 -6.19
C GLU A 442 -16.29 -13.96 -7.46
N ILE A 443 -16.24 -12.88 -8.23
CA ILE A 443 -15.39 -12.77 -9.42
C ILE A 443 -13.92 -12.86 -9.03
N ASP A 444 -13.49 -12.10 -8.03
CA ASP A 444 -12.13 -12.09 -7.51
C ASP A 444 -11.71 -13.47 -6.97
N ALA A 445 -12.60 -14.17 -6.25
CA ALA A 445 -12.32 -15.51 -5.75
C ALA A 445 -12.12 -16.52 -6.89
N ARG A 446 -12.95 -16.46 -7.93
CA ARG A 446 -12.78 -17.27 -9.15
C ARG A 446 -11.58 -16.87 -9.98
N ALA A 447 -11.08 -15.66 -9.80
CA ALA A 447 -9.81 -15.19 -10.33
C ALA A 447 -8.59 -15.59 -9.49
N GLY A 448 -8.76 -16.40 -8.44
CA GLY A 448 -7.67 -16.84 -7.57
C GLY A 448 -7.34 -15.91 -6.40
N LYS A 449 -8.16 -14.87 -6.13
CA LYS A 449 -7.96 -14.01 -4.95
C LYS A 449 -8.74 -14.57 -3.76
N LEU A 450 -8.12 -15.45 -3.01
CA LEU A 450 -8.73 -16.12 -1.85
C LEU A 450 -8.23 -15.52 -0.54
N MET A 451 -9.12 -15.40 0.43
CA MET A 451 -8.79 -14.99 1.81
C MET A 451 -8.02 -16.12 2.51
N ILE A 452 -6.79 -15.87 2.89
CA ILE A 452 -5.91 -16.84 3.53
C ILE A 452 -5.37 -16.32 4.86
N ASP A 453 -4.70 -17.17 5.62
CA ASP A 453 -3.90 -16.73 6.76
C ASP A 453 -2.52 -16.29 6.28
N GLY A 454 -2.49 -15.13 5.66
CA GLY A 454 -1.33 -14.49 5.09
C GLY A 454 -1.29 -13.01 5.41
N LYS A 455 -0.09 -12.40 5.46
CA LYS A 455 0.13 -10.98 5.73
C LYS A 455 1.28 -10.46 4.89
N TYR A 456 1.13 -9.24 4.34
CA TYR A 456 2.25 -8.57 3.68
C TYR A 456 3.20 -7.97 4.71
N GLN A 457 4.48 -8.31 4.63
CA GLN A 457 5.54 -7.88 5.54
C GLN A 457 6.73 -7.36 4.74
N PHE A 458 7.44 -6.36 5.29
CA PHE A 458 8.73 -5.95 4.73
C PHE A 458 9.74 -7.09 4.86
N LEU A 459 10.53 -7.30 3.83
CA LEU A 459 11.69 -8.18 3.82
C LEU A 459 12.88 -7.44 4.44
N ILE A 460 13.51 -8.05 5.41
CA ILE A 460 14.61 -7.46 6.17
C ILE A 460 15.68 -8.54 6.35
N PRO A 461 16.96 -8.25 6.03
CA PRO A 461 18.04 -9.21 6.30
C PRO A 461 18.27 -9.35 7.80
N ASP A 462 19.04 -10.36 8.21
CA ASP A 462 19.55 -10.46 9.58
C ASP A 462 20.47 -9.27 9.89
N LEU A 463 19.90 -8.25 10.54
CA LEU A 463 20.62 -7.02 10.86
C LEU A 463 21.69 -7.23 11.97
N TYR A 464 21.59 -8.32 12.73
CA TYR A 464 22.63 -8.68 13.69
C TYR A 464 23.88 -9.19 12.96
N ALA A 465 23.72 -10.01 11.94
CA ALA A 465 24.79 -10.44 11.06
C ALA A 465 25.45 -9.23 10.38
N ALA A 466 24.66 -8.29 9.90
CA ALA A 466 25.19 -7.04 9.33
C ALA A 466 26.04 -6.25 10.35
N CYS A 467 25.63 -6.21 11.61
CA CYS A 467 26.45 -5.57 12.66
C CYS A 467 27.75 -6.36 12.96
N GLN A 468 27.73 -7.69 12.92
CA GLN A 468 28.95 -8.49 13.05
C GLN A 468 29.93 -8.22 11.91
N TYR A 469 29.43 -8.13 10.69
CA TYR A 469 30.23 -7.79 9.51
C TYR A 469 30.87 -6.39 9.63
N TRP A 470 30.06 -5.38 9.97
CA TRP A 470 30.53 -3.99 9.99
C TRP A 470 31.36 -3.63 11.22
N PHE A 471 31.01 -4.09 12.42
CA PHE A 471 31.60 -3.66 13.67
C PHE A 471 32.61 -4.67 14.25
N GLU A 472 32.44 -5.96 13.98
CA GLU A 472 33.39 -6.98 14.45
C GLU A 472 34.35 -7.39 13.32
N GLY A 473 34.11 -7.03 12.06
CA GLY A 473 34.96 -7.36 10.91
C GLY A 473 34.93 -8.83 10.55
N ILE A 474 33.77 -9.49 10.75
CA ILE A 474 33.58 -10.91 10.42
C ILE A 474 33.05 -11.01 9.01
N ASP A 475 33.86 -11.55 8.07
CA ASP A 475 33.48 -11.65 6.65
C ASP A 475 32.28 -12.58 6.40
N THR A 476 32.12 -13.61 7.22
CA THR A 476 31.01 -14.58 7.15
C THR A 476 30.35 -14.67 8.53
N PRO A 477 29.55 -13.66 8.92
CA PRO A 477 28.95 -13.59 10.24
C PRO A 477 27.91 -14.68 10.44
N GLU A 478 27.86 -15.24 11.64
CA GLU A 478 26.88 -16.28 12.00
C GLU A 478 25.43 -15.74 12.07
N GLY A 479 25.27 -14.49 12.52
CA GLY A 479 23.97 -13.86 12.68
C GLY A 479 23.11 -14.45 13.79
N LEU A 480 21.83 -14.19 13.73
CA LEU A 480 20.81 -14.77 14.63
C LEU A 480 19.98 -15.85 13.94
N LEU A 481 19.95 -15.85 12.62
CA LEU A 481 19.21 -16.81 11.80
C LEU A 481 20.20 -17.72 11.08
N SER A 482 20.07 -19.02 11.32
CA SER A 482 20.95 -20.03 10.72
C SER A 482 20.30 -20.60 9.46
N GLY A 483 21.08 -21.11 8.51
CA GLY A 483 20.59 -21.82 7.33
C GLY A 483 19.40 -21.10 6.64
N ASN A 484 18.30 -21.79 6.50
CA ASN A 484 17.09 -21.30 5.86
C ASN A 484 16.03 -20.75 6.84
N GLU A 485 16.41 -20.32 8.02
CA GLU A 485 15.49 -19.82 9.02
C GLU A 485 14.96 -18.42 8.68
N VAL A 486 13.71 -18.17 9.07
CA VAL A 486 13.11 -16.84 9.07
C VAL A 486 12.58 -16.51 10.46
N TRP A 487 12.36 -15.22 10.72
CA TRP A 487 11.76 -14.79 11.97
C TRP A 487 10.69 -13.70 11.72
N THR A 488 9.50 -13.90 12.27
CA THR A 488 8.49 -12.84 12.36
C THR A 488 7.63 -13.01 13.60
N ARG A 489 7.32 -11.89 14.24
CA ARG A 489 6.43 -11.88 15.42
C ARG A 489 4.94 -11.95 15.07
N LEU A 490 4.58 -11.81 13.81
CA LEU A 490 3.17 -11.79 13.38
C LEU A 490 2.52 -13.17 13.36
N TYR A 491 3.34 -14.22 13.42
CA TYR A 491 2.93 -15.62 13.44
C TYR A 491 3.63 -16.39 14.57
N PRO A 492 3.36 -16.02 15.86
CA PRO A 492 4.11 -16.57 16.97
C PRO A 492 3.90 -18.07 17.19
N ASN A 493 2.86 -18.64 16.60
CA ASN A 493 2.51 -20.05 16.74
C ASN A 493 2.79 -20.90 15.50
N ALA A 494 3.11 -20.28 14.35
CA ALA A 494 3.47 -21.02 13.16
C ALA A 494 4.93 -21.46 13.23
N GLU A 495 5.17 -22.74 13.01
CA GLU A 495 6.53 -23.34 12.98
C GLU A 495 7.16 -23.16 11.60
N GLN A 496 6.34 -23.19 10.55
CA GLN A 496 6.74 -22.95 9.18
C GLN A 496 5.91 -21.82 8.55
N LEU A 497 6.47 -21.16 7.58
CA LEU A 497 5.85 -20.09 6.82
C LEU A 497 6.23 -20.24 5.36
N ASP A 498 5.27 -20.08 4.45
CA ASP A 498 5.56 -19.91 3.02
C ASP A 498 5.71 -18.42 2.71
N VAL A 499 6.88 -18.04 2.20
CA VAL A 499 7.25 -16.67 1.87
C VAL A 499 7.13 -16.49 0.36
N LEU A 500 6.28 -15.55 -0.06
CA LEU A 500 5.91 -15.32 -1.46
C LEU A 500 6.13 -13.88 -1.86
N ARG A 501 6.56 -13.64 -3.08
CA ARG A 501 6.68 -12.29 -3.64
C ARG A 501 5.98 -12.19 -5.00
N SER A 502 5.50 -11.02 -5.35
CA SER A 502 4.97 -10.72 -6.69
C SER A 502 5.96 -9.83 -7.46
N PRO A 503 6.16 -10.08 -8.76
CA PRO A 503 5.52 -11.10 -9.59
C PRO A 503 5.96 -12.51 -9.21
N HIS A 504 5.05 -13.50 -9.28
CA HIS A 504 5.29 -14.91 -9.04
C HIS A 504 5.02 -15.64 -10.35
N LEU A 505 6.07 -16.09 -11.03
CA LEU A 505 5.99 -16.58 -12.40
C LEU A 505 6.42 -18.05 -12.51
N TYR A 506 7.41 -18.47 -11.71
CA TYR A 506 7.85 -19.84 -11.55
C TYR A 506 7.32 -20.41 -10.22
N LYS A 507 7.91 -21.46 -9.70
CA LYS A 507 7.57 -22.05 -8.39
C LYS A 507 8.27 -21.35 -7.23
N GLU A 508 8.15 -20.04 -7.13
CA GLU A 508 8.85 -19.24 -6.10
C GLU A 508 8.08 -19.28 -4.76
N HIS A 509 7.82 -20.50 -4.25
CA HIS A 509 7.37 -20.74 -2.88
C HIS A 509 8.60 -21.03 -2.02
N ALA A 510 8.80 -20.24 -0.97
CA ALA A 510 9.91 -20.42 -0.05
C ALA A 510 9.38 -20.79 1.33
N VAL A 511 9.12 -22.08 1.54
CA VAL A 511 8.74 -22.57 2.86
C VAL A 511 9.96 -22.58 3.77
N ARG A 512 9.83 -21.90 4.91
CA ARG A 512 10.93 -21.68 5.87
C ARG A 512 10.48 -21.86 7.31
N PRO A 513 11.32 -22.45 8.19
CA PRO A 513 11.04 -22.53 9.62
C PRO A 513 11.04 -21.13 10.26
N ASN A 514 9.99 -20.84 11.02
CA ASN A 514 9.88 -19.60 11.80
C ASN A 514 10.43 -19.82 13.21
N THR A 515 11.56 -19.25 13.50
CA THR A 515 12.29 -19.45 14.77
C THR A 515 11.78 -18.62 15.95
N TYR A 516 10.62 -17.97 15.82
CA TYR A 516 10.05 -17.11 16.87
C TYR A 516 9.93 -17.82 18.24
N LYS A 517 9.52 -19.09 18.28
CA LYS A 517 9.45 -19.89 19.51
C LYS A 517 10.78 -20.49 19.91
N ALA A 518 11.51 -21.03 18.94
CA ALA A 518 12.75 -21.76 19.16
C ALA A 518 13.88 -20.86 19.68
N LYS A 519 13.93 -19.61 19.22
CA LYS A 519 14.98 -18.63 19.58
C LYS A 519 14.37 -17.37 20.23
N PRO A 520 13.84 -17.45 21.47
CA PRO A 520 13.11 -16.34 22.09
C PRO A 520 13.97 -15.10 22.37
N LEU A 521 15.29 -15.23 22.43
CA LEU A 521 16.21 -14.10 22.66
C LEU A 521 16.31 -13.17 21.45
N ILE A 522 15.99 -13.65 20.25
CA ILE A 522 15.96 -12.84 19.03
C ILE A 522 15.01 -11.64 19.16
N LYS A 523 13.93 -11.75 19.92
CA LYS A 523 12.97 -10.65 20.20
C LYS A 523 13.62 -9.40 20.79
N LYS A 524 14.81 -9.51 21.37
CA LYS A 524 15.58 -8.37 21.89
C LYS A 524 16.17 -7.51 20.77
N TRP A 525 16.30 -8.08 19.57
CA TRP A 525 16.93 -7.50 18.40
C TRP A 525 15.94 -7.19 17.31
N PHE A 526 15.12 -8.18 16.93
CA PHE A 526 14.10 -8.04 15.90
C PHE A 526 12.76 -7.67 16.56
N ASN A 527 12.31 -6.44 16.35
CA ASN A 527 11.17 -5.88 17.10
C ASN A 527 10.11 -5.22 16.21
N THR A 528 10.24 -5.31 14.89
CA THR A 528 9.26 -4.80 13.93
C THR A 528 8.28 -5.88 13.45
N ASN A 529 7.32 -5.50 12.61
CA ASN A 529 6.37 -6.43 11.97
C ASN A 529 6.88 -6.97 10.62
N GLY A 530 8.15 -6.76 10.29
CA GLY A 530 8.78 -7.34 9.12
C GLY A 530 9.04 -8.83 9.27
N ILE A 531 9.41 -9.47 8.18
CA ILE A 531 10.00 -10.80 8.16
C ILE A 531 11.51 -10.67 7.97
N TYR A 532 12.25 -11.24 8.90
CA TYR A 532 13.72 -11.26 8.88
C TYR A 532 14.19 -12.57 8.25
N THR A 533 15.12 -12.48 7.32
CA THR A 533 15.66 -13.60 6.54
C THR A 533 17.12 -13.86 6.89
N SER A 534 17.52 -15.13 6.88
CA SER A 534 18.88 -15.54 7.10
C SER A 534 19.81 -15.03 5.98
N THR A 535 21.06 -14.70 6.33
CA THR A 535 22.12 -14.35 5.39
C THR A 535 22.86 -15.58 4.84
N HIS A 536 22.46 -16.77 5.27
CA HIS A 536 22.97 -18.04 4.78
C HIS A 536 22.01 -18.73 3.79
N ASP A 537 20.88 -18.08 3.44
CA ASP A 537 19.82 -18.60 2.58
C ASP A 537 19.83 -17.94 1.20
N LEU A 538 19.52 -18.70 0.17
CA LEU A 538 19.31 -18.22 -1.20
C LEU A 538 17.90 -17.63 -1.43
N ILE A 539 17.09 -17.43 -0.37
CA ILE A 539 15.71 -16.96 -0.47
C ILE A 539 15.56 -15.66 -1.28
N SER A 540 16.52 -14.74 -1.17
CA SER A 540 16.49 -13.47 -1.94
C SER A 540 16.59 -13.71 -3.44
N LYS A 541 17.32 -14.77 -3.86
CA LYS A 541 17.49 -15.14 -5.27
C LYS A 541 16.33 -16.00 -5.77
N ILE A 542 15.75 -16.86 -4.93
CA ILE A 542 14.53 -17.60 -5.25
C ILE A 542 13.37 -16.65 -5.51
N LEU A 543 13.13 -15.72 -4.58
CA LEU A 543 12.03 -14.76 -4.65
C LEU A 543 12.37 -13.49 -5.46
N GLN A 544 13.64 -13.34 -5.86
CA GLN A 544 14.15 -12.20 -6.65
C GLN A 544 13.79 -10.84 -6.03
N PHE A 545 14.04 -10.67 -4.73
CA PHE A 545 13.78 -9.41 -4.02
C PHE A 545 15.05 -8.65 -3.64
N ASP A 546 14.87 -7.33 -3.55
CA ASP A 546 15.81 -6.42 -2.90
C ASP A 546 15.25 -6.02 -1.53
N ASN A 547 16.12 -5.61 -0.60
CA ASN A 547 15.72 -5.16 0.73
C ASN A 547 15.40 -3.65 0.78
N ASP A 548 15.16 -3.01 -0.36
CA ASP A 548 14.94 -1.57 -0.51
C ASP A 548 13.52 -1.10 -0.16
N GLY A 549 12.70 -1.99 0.38
CA GLY A 549 11.30 -1.77 0.75
C GLY A 549 10.33 -2.77 0.13
N ASP A 550 10.85 -3.84 -0.47
CA ASP A 550 10.05 -4.95 -0.95
C ASP A 550 9.27 -5.62 0.19
N LYS A 551 8.09 -6.12 -0.16
CA LYS A 551 7.21 -6.84 0.76
C LYS A 551 6.90 -8.21 0.20
N SER A 552 6.95 -9.21 1.06
CA SER A 552 6.45 -10.56 0.77
C SER A 552 5.07 -10.77 1.39
N LEU A 553 4.29 -11.63 0.74
CA LEU A 553 3.14 -12.28 1.35
C LEU A 553 3.65 -13.46 2.17
N VAL A 554 3.58 -13.36 3.48
CA VAL A 554 3.98 -14.41 4.42
C VAL A 554 2.72 -15.17 4.82
N VAL A 555 2.69 -16.46 4.50
CA VAL A 555 1.54 -17.34 4.64
C VAL A 555 1.77 -18.35 5.77
N ALA A 556 0.80 -18.47 6.67
CA ALA A 556 0.77 -19.46 7.75
C ALA A 556 -0.37 -20.48 7.57
N ASP A 557 -0.98 -20.52 6.39
CA ASP A 557 -2.02 -21.49 6.05
C ASP A 557 -1.39 -22.87 5.84
N SER A 558 -1.71 -23.84 6.72
CA SER A 558 -1.11 -25.17 6.72
C SER A 558 -1.35 -25.93 5.41
N THR A 559 -2.50 -25.73 4.75
CA THR A 559 -2.79 -26.39 3.46
C THR A 559 -1.87 -25.87 2.37
N ILE A 560 -1.70 -24.54 2.28
CA ILE A 560 -0.80 -23.94 1.30
C ILE A 560 0.63 -24.38 1.54
N ILE A 561 1.09 -24.35 2.80
CA ILE A 561 2.45 -24.78 3.20
C ILE A 561 2.69 -26.23 2.78
N SER A 562 1.79 -27.17 3.12
CA SER A 562 1.97 -28.58 2.77
C SER A 562 2.02 -28.83 1.26
N VAL A 563 1.20 -28.11 0.49
CA VAL A 563 1.23 -28.23 -0.98
C VAL A 563 2.51 -27.62 -1.54
N ALA A 564 2.93 -26.46 -1.01
CA ALA A 564 4.16 -25.79 -1.42
C ALA A 564 5.41 -26.66 -1.12
N GLU A 565 5.49 -27.30 0.04
CA GLU A 565 6.55 -28.24 0.38
C GLU A 565 6.61 -29.41 -0.62
N ARG A 566 5.46 -30.00 -0.95
CA ARG A 566 5.37 -31.12 -1.90
C ARG A 566 5.78 -30.72 -3.33
N GLU A 567 5.44 -29.50 -3.75
CA GLU A 567 5.62 -29.04 -5.15
C GLU A 567 6.95 -28.33 -5.39
N CYS A 568 7.52 -27.72 -4.36
CA CYS A 568 8.58 -26.75 -4.51
C CYS A 568 9.84 -27.09 -3.68
N ASP A 569 9.94 -28.31 -3.15
CA ASP A 569 11.08 -28.77 -2.35
C ASP A 569 12.42 -28.70 -3.10
N ASP A 570 12.38 -28.92 -4.41
CA ASP A 570 13.55 -28.89 -5.30
C ASP A 570 13.79 -27.53 -5.98
N VAL A 571 13.06 -26.48 -5.61
CA VAL A 571 13.17 -25.17 -6.24
C VAL A 571 14.47 -24.49 -5.83
N VAL A 572 15.25 -24.13 -6.83
CA VAL A 572 16.49 -23.38 -6.70
C VAL A 572 16.41 -22.06 -7.47
N PRO A 573 17.26 -21.07 -7.14
CA PRO A 573 17.28 -19.81 -7.89
C PRO A 573 17.55 -20.02 -9.38
N LEU A 574 16.85 -19.26 -10.22
CA LEU A 574 17.24 -19.07 -11.61
C LEU A 574 18.40 -18.07 -11.65
N TYR A 575 19.53 -18.49 -12.18
CA TYR A 575 20.73 -17.66 -12.26
C TYR A 575 21.17 -17.46 -13.72
N TYR A 576 21.30 -16.20 -14.10
CA TYR A 576 21.78 -15.78 -15.41
C TYR A 576 22.52 -14.44 -15.29
N PRO A 577 23.60 -14.22 -16.07
CA PRO A 577 24.32 -12.95 -16.06
C PRO A 577 23.45 -11.85 -16.69
N MET A 578 23.52 -10.65 -16.13
CA MET A 578 22.85 -9.47 -16.69
C MET A 578 23.89 -8.39 -16.99
N ALA A 579 23.95 -7.97 -18.25
CA ALA A 579 24.82 -6.87 -18.67
C ALA A 579 24.37 -5.53 -18.04
N LYS A 580 25.32 -4.59 -17.90
CA LYS A 580 25.05 -3.22 -17.48
C LYS A 580 25.24 -2.30 -18.68
N ALA A 581 24.30 -1.39 -18.94
CA ALA A 581 24.47 -0.38 -19.95
C ALA A 581 25.63 0.58 -19.58
N ALA A 582 26.37 1.02 -20.59
CA ALA A 582 27.43 2.01 -20.43
C ALA A 582 26.85 3.34 -19.90
N ALA A 583 27.71 4.12 -19.24
CA ALA A 583 27.40 5.50 -18.89
C ALA A 583 27.37 6.36 -20.16
N ALA A 584 26.48 7.35 -20.17
CA ALA A 584 26.36 8.33 -21.25
C ALA A 584 26.27 9.74 -20.67
N GLN A 585 26.67 10.73 -21.47
CA GLN A 585 26.48 12.14 -21.14
C GLN A 585 25.00 12.48 -21.04
N ILE A 586 24.63 13.22 -20.01
CA ILE A 586 23.26 13.73 -19.87
C ILE A 586 23.08 14.89 -20.85
N THR A 587 22.33 14.63 -21.90
CA THR A 587 21.93 15.63 -22.90
C THR A 587 20.43 15.47 -23.19
N PRO A 588 19.73 16.50 -23.69
CA PRO A 588 18.31 16.36 -24.05
C PRO A 588 18.05 15.21 -25.03
N THR A 589 18.95 14.96 -25.97
CA THR A 589 18.85 13.83 -26.90
C THR A 589 18.99 12.50 -26.17
N ALA A 590 20.01 12.34 -25.31
CA ALA A 590 20.20 11.11 -24.54
C ALA A 590 19.04 10.82 -23.58
N LEU A 591 18.45 11.86 -22.98
CA LEU A 591 17.25 11.76 -22.15
C LEU A 591 16.05 11.21 -22.94
N TYR A 592 15.82 11.75 -24.14
CA TYR A 592 14.76 11.29 -25.03
C TYR A 592 15.01 9.86 -25.50
N ASP A 593 16.19 9.54 -26.01
CA ASP A 593 16.55 8.21 -26.51
C ASP A 593 16.41 7.14 -25.43
N GLY A 594 16.87 7.44 -24.20
CA GLY A 594 16.72 6.55 -23.05
C GLY A 594 15.26 6.26 -22.71
N MET A 595 14.38 7.25 -22.79
CA MET A 595 12.95 7.05 -22.58
C MET A 595 12.29 6.27 -23.71
N VAL A 596 12.62 6.57 -24.99
CA VAL A 596 12.09 5.85 -26.15
C VAL A 596 12.47 4.38 -26.09
N ALA A 597 13.72 4.06 -25.75
CA ALA A 597 14.16 2.69 -25.57
C ALA A 597 13.28 1.94 -24.57
N ALA A 598 12.91 2.58 -23.46
CA ALA A 598 12.01 1.98 -22.49
C ALA A 598 10.53 1.94 -22.95
N TRP A 599 10.08 2.89 -23.76
CA TRP A 599 8.69 2.96 -24.28
C TRP A 599 8.42 1.93 -25.37
N THR A 600 9.43 1.56 -26.14
CA THR A 600 9.33 0.65 -27.29
C THR A 600 9.65 -0.79 -26.92
N ASN A 601 10.18 -1.04 -25.73
CA ASN A 601 10.56 -2.38 -25.31
C ASN A 601 9.33 -3.25 -24.98
N GLY A 602 9.58 -4.57 -24.91
CA GLY A 602 8.62 -5.64 -24.83
C GLY A 602 7.56 -5.51 -23.71
N ASN A 603 6.49 -6.25 -23.87
CA ASN A 603 5.34 -6.23 -22.97
C ASN A 603 5.46 -7.33 -21.90
N ILE A 604 5.86 -6.93 -20.67
CA ILE A 604 5.92 -7.80 -19.48
C ILE A 604 4.62 -8.60 -19.31
N GLY A 605 3.46 -7.94 -19.55
CA GLY A 605 2.16 -8.59 -19.43
C GLY A 605 1.92 -9.69 -20.48
N ALA A 606 2.52 -9.58 -21.65
CA ALA A 606 2.43 -10.61 -22.67
C ALA A 606 3.18 -11.88 -22.24
N ILE A 607 4.40 -11.73 -21.71
CA ILE A 607 5.18 -12.88 -21.19
C ILE A 607 4.48 -13.54 -20.01
N SER A 608 3.99 -12.74 -19.05
CA SER A 608 3.22 -13.27 -17.93
C SER A 608 1.97 -14.05 -18.39
N ASN A 609 1.32 -13.61 -19.49
CA ASN A 609 0.21 -14.36 -20.09
C ASN A 609 0.66 -15.67 -20.76
N GLN A 610 1.83 -15.69 -21.39
CA GLN A 610 2.41 -16.91 -21.95
C GLN A 610 2.71 -17.93 -20.85
N ILE A 611 3.33 -17.48 -19.75
CA ILE A 611 3.61 -18.33 -18.58
C ILE A 611 2.31 -18.90 -17.99
N SER A 612 1.25 -18.08 -17.87
CA SER A 612 -0.04 -18.58 -17.37
C SER A 612 -0.70 -19.59 -18.31
N ARG A 613 -0.46 -19.51 -19.63
CA ARG A 613 -0.92 -20.55 -20.57
C ARG A 613 -0.23 -21.87 -20.32
N ILE A 614 1.10 -21.84 -20.07
CA ILE A 614 1.87 -23.05 -19.77
C ILE A 614 1.39 -23.68 -18.46
N TRP A 615 1.24 -22.91 -17.39
CA TRP A 615 0.75 -23.43 -16.11
C TRP A 615 -0.68 -23.97 -16.15
N ALA A 616 -1.51 -23.49 -17.08
CA ALA A 616 -2.87 -23.98 -17.27
C ALA A 616 -2.94 -25.25 -18.16
N SER A 617 -1.84 -25.69 -18.73
CA SER A 617 -1.78 -26.95 -19.51
C SER A 617 -1.80 -28.18 -18.59
N ASN A 618 -2.18 -29.32 -19.13
CA ASN A 618 -2.15 -30.59 -18.38
C ASN A 618 -0.72 -31.03 -18.01
N HIS A 619 0.27 -30.67 -18.81
CA HIS A 619 1.68 -30.95 -18.58
C HIS A 619 2.49 -29.68 -18.80
N PRO A 620 2.68 -28.86 -17.75
CA PRO A 620 3.41 -27.61 -17.86
C PRO A 620 4.87 -27.83 -18.24
N ASP A 621 5.32 -27.17 -19.29
CA ASP A 621 6.75 -27.15 -19.68
C ASP A 621 7.49 -26.16 -18.75
N THR A 622 8.04 -26.70 -17.67
CA THR A 622 8.72 -25.88 -16.63
C THR A 622 10.00 -25.23 -17.13
N ASP A 623 10.71 -25.83 -18.09
CA ASP A 623 11.91 -25.22 -18.69
C ASP A 623 11.52 -24.00 -19.53
N ALA A 624 10.44 -24.12 -20.32
CA ALA A 624 9.91 -22.97 -21.05
C ALA A 624 9.49 -21.84 -20.10
N VAL A 625 8.94 -22.17 -18.93
CA VAL A 625 8.63 -21.17 -17.90
C VAL A 625 9.91 -20.50 -17.37
N LYS A 626 10.98 -21.27 -17.06
CA LYS A 626 12.27 -20.72 -16.59
C LYS A 626 12.84 -19.73 -17.61
N ILE A 627 12.85 -20.09 -18.89
CA ILE A 627 13.32 -19.22 -19.98
C ILE A 627 12.46 -17.93 -20.06
N LEU A 628 11.14 -18.05 -20.01
CA LEU A 628 10.25 -16.89 -20.03
C LEU A 628 10.42 -16.01 -18.79
N CYS A 629 10.74 -16.57 -17.62
CA CYS A 629 11.09 -15.80 -16.43
C CYS A 629 12.38 -15.01 -16.63
N MET A 630 13.43 -15.61 -17.20
CA MET A 630 14.66 -14.93 -17.57
C MET A 630 14.37 -13.76 -18.54
N GLU A 631 13.67 -14.03 -19.66
CA GLU A 631 13.31 -13.00 -20.63
C GLU A 631 12.48 -11.87 -20.03
N ASN A 632 11.54 -12.21 -19.15
CA ASN A 632 10.73 -11.21 -18.43
C ASN A 632 11.60 -10.27 -17.60
N ASN A 633 12.63 -10.79 -16.94
CA ASN A 633 13.56 -9.99 -16.15
C ASN A 633 14.44 -9.10 -17.04
N PHE A 634 14.90 -9.60 -18.18
CA PHE A 634 15.61 -8.77 -19.17
C PHE A 634 14.72 -7.61 -19.66
N ILE A 635 13.43 -7.85 -19.91
CA ILE A 635 12.49 -6.78 -20.29
C ILE A 635 12.26 -5.80 -19.13
N ILE A 636 12.10 -6.27 -17.90
CA ILE A 636 11.92 -5.40 -16.72
C ILE A 636 13.12 -4.47 -16.55
N ASP A 637 14.33 -4.99 -16.74
CA ASP A 637 15.57 -4.25 -16.55
C ASP A 637 16.13 -3.62 -17.83
N TYR A 638 15.48 -3.79 -18.98
CA TYR A 638 15.93 -3.25 -20.26
C TYR A 638 16.22 -1.74 -20.21
N ALA A 639 15.34 -0.98 -19.55
CA ALA A 639 15.57 0.46 -19.37
C ALA A 639 16.90 0.78 -18.66
N LYS A 640 17.44 -0.15 -17.85
CA LYS A 640 18.70 0.01 -17.12
C LYS A 640 19.88 -0.65 -17.83
N THR A 641 19.63 -1.70 -18.62
CA THR A 641 20.68 -2.54 -19.23
C THR A 641 20.86 -2.24 -20.71
N LEU A 642 19.81 -1.78 -21.40
CA LEU A 642 19.70 -1.64 -22.85
C LEU A 642 20.12 -2.93 -23.59
N TYR A 643 19.93 -4.07 -22.93
CA TYR A 643 20.29 -5.38 -23.43
C TYR A 643 19.13 -6.36 -23.27
N GLN A 644 18.84 -7.07 -24.33
CA GLN A 644 17.92 -8.20 -24.36
C GLN A 644 18.51 -9.31 -25.21
N PRO A 645 18.66 -10.53 -24.69
CA PRO A 645 19.16 -11.65 -25.48
C PRO A 645 18.18 -12.02 -26.59
N THR A 646 18.71 -12.52 -27.68
CA THR A 646 17.92 -13.03 -28.80
C THR A 646 17.62 -14.51 -28.57
N ARG A 647 16.33 -14.85 -28.52
CA ARG A 647 15.90 -16.22 -28.31
C ARG A 647 16.38 -17.14 -29.45
N PRO A 648 17.07 -18.24 -29.16
CA PRO A 648 17.47 -19.24 -30.19
C PRO A 648 16.25 -19.89 -30.86
N PRO A 649 16.30 -20.23 -32.15
CA PRO A 649 15.18 -20.83 -32.90
C PRO A 649 14.56 -22.05 -32.24
N LYS A 650 15.38 -22.93 -31.64
CA LYS A 650 14.94 -24.10 -30.86
C LYS A 650 13.96 -23.73 -29.75
N TRP A 651 14.28 -22.69 -28.98
CA TRP A 651 13.43 -22.21 -27.88
C TRP A 651 12.23 -21.43 -28.39
N ASP A 652 12.36 -20.71 -29.52
CA ASP A 652 11.22 -19.99 -30.10
C ASP A 652 10.13 -20.96 -30.54
N GLU A 653 10.50 -22.09 -31.18
CA GLU A 653 9.55 -23.12 -31.54
C GLU A 653 8.92 -23.79 -30.31
N ARG A 654 9.73 -24.19 -29.31
CA ARG A 654 9.25 -24.84 -28.08
C ARG A 654 8.26 -23.97 -27.33
N ILE A 655 8.59 -22.66 -27.13
CA ILE A 655 7.73 -21.70 -26.44
C ILE A 655 6.46 -21.42 -27.25
N ARG A 656 6.57 -21.29 -28.59
CA ARG A 656 5.41 -21.12 -29.47
C ARG A 656 4.43 -22.28 -29.33
N ASN A 657 4.93 -23.49 -29.32
CA ASN A 657 4.12 -24.71 -29.15
C ASN A 657 3.48 -24.76 -27.75
N ALA A 658 4.25 -24.47 -26.69
CA ALA A 658 3.77 -24.46 -25.30
C ALA A 658 2.76 -23.35 -25.03
N THR A 659 2.78 -22.25 -25.78
CA THR A 659 1.90 -21.09 -25.62
C THR A 659 0.85 -20.96 -26.72
N ASN A 660 0.72 -21.98 -27.58
CA ASN A 660 -0.29 -21.99 -28.64
C ASN A 660 -1.72 -21.96 -28.05
N GLY A 661 -2.62 -21.25 -28.73
CA GLY A 661 -4.03 -21.17 -28.35
C GLY A 661 -4.41 -19.93 -27.55
N LYS A 662 -5.62 -19.97 -26.99
CA LYS A 662 -6.21 -18.88 -26.22
C LYS A 662 -5.62 -18.84 -24.81
N VAL A 663 -5.95 -17.79 -24.05
CA VAL A 663 -5.56 -17.67 -22.63
C VAL A 663 -6.41 -18.59 -21.74
N PRO A 664 -5.99 -18.89 -20.51
CA PRO A 664 -6.73 -19.75 -19.57
C PRO A 664 -8.15 -19.27 -19.30
N ALA A 665 -9.07 -20.21 -19.01
CA ALA A 665 -10.47 -19.90 -18.77
C ALA A 665 -10.68 -18.91 -17.61
N PHE A 666 -9.91 -18.98 -16.54
CA PHE A 666 -10.03 -18.08 -15.41
C PHE A 666 -9.69 -16.61 -15.75
N PHE A 667 -9.05 -16.31 -16.90
CA PHE A 667 -8.83 -14.93 -17.34
C PHE A 667 -10.13 -14.16 -17.64
N LYS A 668 -11.23 -14.86 -17.81
CA LYS A 668 -12.57 -14.29 -17.79
C LYS A 668 -12.82 -13.46 -16.52
N TYR A 669 -12.36 -13.99 -15.40
CA TYR A 669 -12.50 -13.35 -14.09
C TYR A 669 -11.31 -12.46 -13.75
N ALA A 670 -10.09 -12.92 -14.01
CA ALA A 670 -8.87 -12.22 -13.64
C ALA A 670 -8.56 -11.02 -14.53
N LYS A 671 -8.96 -11.03 -15.79
CA LYS A 671 -8.60 -10.01 -16.80
C LYS A 671 -9.77 -9.56 -17.70
N GLY A 672 -11.00 -9.88 -17.35
CA GLY A 672 -12.19 -9.46 -18.08
C GLY A 672 -12.24 -9.96 -19.54
N LYS A 673 -11.65 -11.12 -19.84
CA LYS A 673 -11.65 -11.67 -21.20
C LYS A 673 -13.02 -12.24 -21.57
N PHE A 674 -13.40 -12.14 -22.85
CA PHE A 674 -14.63 -12.71 -23.36
C PHE A 674 -14.49 -14.20 -23.60
N ASP A 675 -15.62 -14.93 -23.68
CA ASP A 675 -15.65 -16.39 -23.88
C ASP A 675 -14.89 -16.86 -25.12
N HIS A 676 -15.00 -16.14 -26.23
CA HIS A 676 -14.27 -16.45 -27.45
C HIS A 676 -12.74 -16.26 -27.37
N GLN A 677 -12.24 -15.57 -26.35
CA GLN A 677 -10.82 -15.28 -26.14
C GLN A 677 -10.11 -16.26 -25.20
N VAL A 678 -10.86 -17.10 -24.49
CA VAL A 678 -10.33 -18.04 -23.51
C VAL A 678 -10.48 -19.48 -23.98
N ASN A 679 -9.64 -20.37 -23.47
CA ASN A 679 -9.80 -21.81 -23.65
C ASN A 679 -11.03 -22.33 -22.89
N PRO A 680 -11.59 -23.49 -23.25
CA PRO A 680 -12.48 -24.24 -22.37
C PRO A 680 -11.81 -24.45 -21.00
N ARG A 681 -12.61 -24.58 -19.95
CA ARG A 681 -12.10 -24.83 -18.60
C ARG A 681 -11.28 -26.13 -18.56
N GLY A 682 -10.05 -26.01 -18.07
CA GLY A 682 -9.15 -27.13 -17.82
C GLY A 682 -9.16 -27.60 -16.37
N ASN A 683 -8.23 -28.49 -16.04
CA ASN A 683 -8.03 -29.01 -14.69
C ASN A 683 -7.01 -28.21 -13.88
N GLY A 684 -6.51 -27.09 -14.39
CA GLY A 684 -5.60 -26.21 -13.67
C GLY A 684 -6.20 -25.75 -12.35
N VAL A 685 -5.39 -25.55 -11.32
CA VAL A 685 -5.84 -25.21 -9.96
C VAL A 685 -6.78 -24.01 -9.95
N VAL A 686 -6.43 -22.94 -10.69
CA VAL A 686 -7.26 -21.72 -10.74
C VAL A 686 -8.58 -21.93 -11.51
N ASP A 687 -8.58 -22.75 -12.55
CA ASP A 687 -9.81 -23.08 -13.29
C ASP A 687 -10.80 -23.89 -12.44
N ARG A 688 -10.30 -24.78 -11.55
CA ARG A 688 -11.12 -25.55 -10.60
C ARG A 688 -11.84 -24.70 -9.56
N LEU A 689 -11.33 -23.48 -9.27
CA LEU A 689 -11.98 -22.52 -8.35
C LEU A 689 -13.43 -22.19 -8.79
N PHE A 690 -13.72 -22.28 -10.08
CA PHE A 690 -15.09 -22.03 -10.55
C PHE A 690 -16.12 -22.92 -9.86
N ASN A 691 -15.79 -24.16 -9.58
CA ASN A 691 -16.68 -25.13 -8.92
C ASN A 691 -16.54 -25.08 -7.39
N THR A 692 -15.37 -24.72 -6.88
CA THR A 692 -15.07 -24.72 -5.43
C THR A 692 -15.57 -23.45 -4.74
N VAL A 693 -15.56 -22.30 -5.44
CA VAL A 693 -16.10 -21.05 -4.92
C VAL A 693 -17.62 -21.07 -5.02
N GLN A 694 -18.26 -21.10 -3.86
CA GLN A 694 -19.72 -21.23 -3.75
C GLN A 694 -20.41 -19.88 -4.00
N ILE A 695 -21.46 -19.89 -4.81
CA ILE A 695 -22.32 -18.72 -5.05
C ILE A 695 -23.54 -18.79 -4.16
N TYR A 696 -23.76 -17.74 -3.40
CA TYR A 696 -24.90 -17.59 -2.52
C TYR A 696 -25.85 -16.52 -3.04
N LYS A 697 -27.18 -16.77 -2.98
CA LYS A 697 -28.16 -15.72 -3.25
C LYS A 697 -28.02 -14.61 -2.22
N PHE A 698 -28.07 -13.36 -2.66
CA PHE A 698 -28.06 -12.20 -1.77
C PHE A 698 -29.44 -12.05 -1.11
N ARG A 699 -29.53 -12.39 0.18
CA ARG A 699 -30.75 -12.24 0.99
C ARG A 699 -30.43 -11.37 2.19
N PHE A 700 -30.82 -10.10 2.11
CA PHE A 700 -30.51 -9.15 3.16
C PHE A 700 -31.37 -9.43 4.40
N ASN A 701 -30.70 -9.63 5.56
CA ASN A 701 -31.38 -9.88 6.83
C ASN A 701 -31.60 -8.55 7.57
N SER A 702 -32.70 -7.88 7.28
CA SER A 702 -33.09 -6.62 7.92
C SER A 702 -33.25 -6.73 9.44
N ALA A 703 -33.72 -7.86 9.94
CA ALA A 703 -33.95 -8.06 11.36
C ALA A 703 -32.65 -8.03 12.21
N ALA A 704 -31.50 -8.37 11.61
CA ALA A 704 -30.20 -8.35 12.28
C ALA A 704 -29.60 -6.94 12.45
N ILE A 705 -30.16 -5.91 11.76
CA ILE A 705 -29.53 -4.58 11.68
C ILE A 705 -30.16 -3.59 12.64
N GLY A 706 -31.45 -3.60 12.81
CA GLY A 706 -32.20 -2.58 13.56
C GLY A 706 -32.93 -1.60 12.61
N HIS A 707 -33.50 -0.56 13.16
CA HIS A 707 -34.25 0.44 12.41
C HIS A 707 -33.34 1.62 12.03
N PHE A 708 -33.34 2.01 10.77
CA PHE A 708 -32.64 3.19 10.25
C PHE A 708 -33.61 4.38 10.19
N ASP A 709 -33.24 5.45 10.83
CA ASP A 709 -33.91 6.73 10.74
C ASP A 709 -32.96 7.76 10.11
N TYR A 710 -33.25 8.19 8.89
CA TYR A 710 -32.40 9.13 8.16
C TYR A 710 -32.29 10.52 8.84
N ARG A 711 -33.27 10.90 9.70
CA ARG A 711 -33.24 12.16 10.44
C ARG A 711 -32.06 12.24 11.40
N MET A 712 -31.49 11.11 11.78
CA MET A 712 -30.24 11.09 12.54
C MET A 712 -29.05 11.68 11.79
N LEU A 713 -29.10 11.73 10.45
CA LEU A 713 -28.06 12.31 9.59
C LEU A 713 -28.20 13.84 9.45
N MET A 714 -29.32 14.43 9.91
CA MET A 714 -29.66 15.84 9.77
C MET A 714 -29.23 16.65 10.99
N TYR A 715 -28.87 17.91 10.78
CA TYR A 715 -28.69 18.90 11.83
C TYR A 715 -30.05 19.37 12.37
N ASP A 716 -30.96 19.73 11.48
CA ASP A 716 -32.36 20.13 11.79
C ASP A 716 -33.33 19.23 10.99
N GLU A 717 -34.12 18.42 11.70
CA GLU A 717 -35.11 17.52 11.08
C GLU A 717 -36.37 18.25 10.57
N ASN A 718 -36.56 19.51 10.97
CA ASN A 718 -37.76 20.32 10.66
C ASN A 718 -37.52 21.37 9.57
N ILE A 719 -36.44 21.20 8.77
CA ILE A 719 -36.18 22.17 7.68
C ILE A 719 -37.38 22.28 6.74
N PRO A 720 -37.69 23.49 6.23
CA PRO A 720 -38.63 23.62 5.11
C PRO A 720 -38.18 22.78 3.94
N TYR A 721 -39.14 22.10 3.27
CA TYR A 721 -38.84 21.31 2.11
C TYR A 721 -39.95 21.48 1.07
N GLY A 722 -39.63 22.15 -0.02
CA GLY A 722 -40.56 22.45 -1.09
C GLY A 722 -39.85 22.45 -2.46
N GLU A 723 -40.41 23.13 -3.41
CA GLU A 723 -39.93 23.16 -4.81
C GLU A 723 -38.49 23.65 -4.96
N LYS A 724 -38.04 24.60 -4.11
CA LYS A 724 -36.70 25.13 -4.10
C LYS A 724 -35.68 24.05 -3.69
N GLU A 725 -35.98 23.33 -2.62
CA GLU A 725 -35.12 22.27 -2.08
C GLU A 725 -35.07 21.07 -3.05
N GLU A 726 -36.20 20.71 -3.69
CA GLU A 726 -36.24 19.68 -4.73
C GLU A 726 -35.40 20.04 -5.95
N LYS A 727 -35.37 21.29 -6.36
CA LYS A 727 -34.46 21.77 -7.43
C LYS A 727 -33.00 21.58 -7.03
N ILE A 728 -32.62 21.92 -5.80
CA ILE A 728 -31.25 21.72 -5.30
C ILE A 728 -30.88 20.23 -5.34
N VAL A 729 -31.74 19.34 -4.87
CA VAL A 729 -31.50 17.88 -4.88
C VAL A 729 -31.39 17.35 -6.31
N SER A 730 -32.28 17.79 -7.19
CA SER A 730 -32.28 17.37 -8.60
C SER A 730 -31.02 17.83 -9.34
N GLU A 731 -30.58 19.06 -9.08
CA GLU A 731 -29.35 19.59 -9.61
C GLU A 731 -28.14 18.81 -9.08
N PHE A 732 -28.11 18.53 -7.75
CA PHE A 732 -27.04 17.72 -7.18
C PHE A 732 -26.94 16.35 -7.85
N ARG A 733 -28.06 15.65 -8.05
CA ARG A 733 -28.09 14.35 -8.74
C ARG A 733 -27.57 14.43 -10.17
N ARG A 734 -27.95 15.48 -10.90
CA ARG A 734 -27.49 15.72 -12.26
C ARG A 734 -25.97 15.93 -12.30
N GLU A 735 -25.44 16.84 -11.50
CA GLU A 735 -24.00 17.12 -11.44
C GLU A 735 -23.22 15.89 -11.00
N ALA A 736 -23.67 15.18 -9.96
CA ALA A 736 -23.06 13.95 -9.50
C ALA A 736 -23.07 12.83 -10.56
N SER A 737 -23.95 12.89 -11.57
CA SER A 737 -23.96 11.93 -12.67
C SER A 737 -22.77 12.12 -13.62
N HIS A 738 -22.24 13.31 -13.70
CA HIS A 738 -21.09 13.68 -14.54
C HIS A 738 -19.74 13.59 -13.80
N MET A 739 -19.73 13.39 -12.49
CA MET A 739 -18.50 13.35 -11.70
C MET A 739 -17.59 12.14 -12.01
N GLY A 740 -18.11 11.10 -12.64
CA GLY A 740 -17.39 9.83 -12.78
C GLY A 740 -17.40 8.98 -11.50
N THR A 741 -16.56 7.97 -11.46
CA THR A 741 -16.34 7.14 -10.28
C THR A 741 -14.93 7.39 -9.73
N PRO A 742 -14.74 7.34 -8.39
CA PRO A 742 -13.40 7.42 -7.83
C PRO A 742 -12.58 6.27 -8.37
N ASN A 743 -11.63 6.57 -9.25
CA ASN A 743 -10.74 5.54 -9.76
C ASN A 743 -9.65 5.29 -8.74
N VAL A 744 -9.69 4.10 -8.17
CA VAL A 744 -8.85 3.70 -7.04
C VAL A 744 -7.45 3.30 -7.47
N SER A 745 -7.18 3.23 -8.77
CA SER A 745 -5.86 2.96 -9.30
C SER A 745 -4.98 4.21 -9.17
N MET A 746 -3.93 4.11 -8.37
CA MET A 746 -2.85 5.12 -8.29
C MET A 746 -2.20 5.45 -9.66
N TYR A 747 -2.51 4.68 -10.68
CA TYR A 747 -1.94 4.75 -12.03
C TYR A 747 -2.92 5.23 -13.08
N ASP A 748 -4.16 5.57 -12.68
CA ASP A 748 -5.17 6.04 -13.62
C ASP A 748 -5.21 7.57 -13.64
N ASP A 749 -4.79 8.13 -14.75
CA ASP A 749 -4.63 9.56 -14.98
C ASP A 749 -5.95 10.34 -15.12
N ASN A 750 -7.07 9.66 -15.14
CA ASN A 750 -8.39 10.28 -15.25
C ASN A 750 -9.02 10.60 -13.89
N ASN A 751 -8.21 10.64 -12.83
CA ASN A 751 -8.73 10.82 -11.48
C ASN A 751 -8.94 12.31 -11.13
N HIS A 752 -9.81 12.98 -11.87
CA HIS A 752 -10.32 14.30 -11.51
C HIS A 752 -11.53 14.23 -10.55
N TYR A 753 -11.90 13.04 -10.11
CA TYR A 753 -13.03 12.84 -9.22
C TYR A 753 -12.98 13.72 -7.97
N PHE A 754 -11.86 13.74 -7.27
CA PHE A 754 -11.71 14.53 -6.04
C PHE A 754 -11.73 16.04 -6.29
N TRP A 755 -11.24 16.50 -7.43
CA TRP A 755 -11.39 17.88 -7.85
C TRP A 755 -12.87 18.21 -8.08
N ASN A 756 -13.58 17.36 -8.80
CA ASN A 756 -15.01 17.52 -9.04
C ASN A 756 -15.82 17.52 -7.74
N VAL A 757 -15.47 16.67 -6.74
CA VAL A 757 -16.09 16.68 -5.40
C VAL A 757 -15.95 18.04 -4.74
N LYS A 758 -14.76 18.64 -4.79
CA LYS A 758 -14.47 19.94 -4.18
C LYS A 758 -15.26 21.07 -4.86
N GLU A 759 -15.20 21.13 -6.19
CA GLU A 759 -15.93 22.13 -6.97
C GLU A 759 -17.44 21.99 -6.78
N MET A 760 -17.93 20.77 -6.76
CA MET A 760 -19.33 20.49 -6.47
C MET A 760 -19.75 20.98 -5.10
N ARG A 761 -18.97 20.65 -4.06
CA ARG A 761 -19.21 21.18 -2.69
C ARG A 761 -19.26 22.71 -2.68
N LYS A 762 -18.28 23.38 -3.29
CA LYS A 762 -18.21 24.83 -3.41
C LYS A 762 -19.44 25.41 -4.12
N LYS A 763 -19.87 24.80 -5.23
CA LYS A 763 -21.05 25.21 -5.97
C LYS A 763 -22.31 25.13 -5.10
N PHE A 764 -22.53 24.03 -4.38
CA PHE A 764 -23.75 23.86 -3.59
C PHE A 764 -23.78 24.72 -2.31
N LEU A 765 -22.64 25.07 -1.75
CA LEU A 765 -22.57 26.01 -0.63
C LEU A 765 -23.00 27.45 -1.00
N GLN A 766 -23.18 27.76 -2.28
CA GLN A 766 -23.78 29.03 -2.72
C GLN A 766 -25.29 29.11 -2.44
N TYR A 767 -25.96 27.98 -2.30
CA TYR A 767 -27.41 27.91 -2.01
C TYR A 767 -27.75 28.06 -0.52
N GLY A 768 -26.75 27.95 0.38
CA GLY A 768 -26.98 28.09 1.81
C GLY A 768 -25.83 27.57 2.67
N SER A 769 -26.05 27.58 3.99
CA SER A 769 -25.07 27.06 4.94
C SER A 769 -24.79 25.57 4.75
N LEU A 770 -23.63 25.09 5.21
CA LEU A 770 -23.23 23.69 5.14
C LEU A 770 -24.30 22.78 5.79
N GLN A 771 -24.81 23.16 6.96
CA GLN A 771 -25.85 22.42 7.65
C GLN A 771 -27.13 22.34 6.83
N TYR A 772 -27.64 23.49 6.34
CA TYR A 772 -28.87 23.55 5.55
C TYR A 772 -28.78 22.71 4.28
N ILE A 773 -27.70 22.86 3.51
CA ILE A 773 -27.53 22.08 2.27
C ILE A 773 -27.41 20.59 2.55
N THR A 774 -26.69 20.22 3.62
CA THR A 774 -26.59 18.81 4.02
C THR A 774 -27.96 18.25 4.38
N ASP A 775 -28.79 18.99 5.13
CA ASP A 775 -30.12 18.56 5.55
C ASP A 775 -31.08 18.45 4.37
N VAL A 776 -31.06 19.42 3.43
CA VAL A 776 -31.83 19.37 2.18
C VAL A 776 -31.49 18.10 1.37
N LEU A 777 -30.19 17.83 1.19
CA LEU A 777 -29.74 16.66 0.45
C LEU A 777 -30.06 15.35 1.18
N VAL A 778 -29.90 15.30 2.51
CA VAL A 778 -30.31 14.13 3.30
C VAL A 778 -31.80 13.87 3.14
N ARG A 779 -32.66 14.88 3.32
CA ARG A 779 -34.10 14.73 3.21
C ARG A 779 -34.50 14.25 1.81
N GLY A 780 -34.01 14.90 0.76
CA GLY A 780 -34.35 14.55 -0.61
C GLY A 780 -33.76 13.24 -1.12
N MET A 781 -32.66 12.75 -0.53
CA MET A 781 -32.01 11.51 -0.99
C MET A 781 -32.36 10.28 -0.15
N PHE A 782 -32.73 10.45 1.13
CA PHE A 782 -32.97 9.33 2.04
C PHE A 782 -34.45 9.10 2.35
N HIS A 783 -35.31 10.12 2.24
CA HIS A 783 -36.75 10.00 2.53
C HIS A 783 -37.47 9.08 1.54
N GLU A 784 -37.18 9.20 0.25
CA GLU A 784 -37.85 8.47 -0.81
C GLU A 784 -37.13 7.21 -1.29
N HIS A 785 -36.21 6.64 -0.52
CA HIS A 785 -35.42 5.46 -0.88
C HIS A 785 -34.67 5.55 -2.21
N HIS A 786 -34.38 6.75 -2.71
CA HIS A 786 -33.58 6.92 -3.90
C HIS A 786 -32.15 6.40 -3.69
N VAL A 787 -31.65 5.66 -4.69
CA VAL A 787 -30.38 4.94 -4.59
C VAL A 787 -29.21 5.73 -5.17
N SER A 788 -29.49 6.59 -6.15
CA SER A 788 -28.44 7.17 -6.98
C SER A 788 -27.63 8.26 -6.27
N ARG A 789 -26.31 8.20 -6.47
CA ARG A 789 -25.34 9.28 -6.15
C ARG A 789 -25.06 9.52 -4.67
N LYS A 790 -25.46 8.64 -3.76
CA LYS A 790 -25.16 8.78 -2.32
C LYS A 790 -23.67 8.70 -2.02
N SER A 791 -22.85 8.00 -2.81
CA SER A 791 -21.39 8.03 -2.68
C SER A 791 -20.85 9.45 -2.84
N ALA A 792 -21.22 10.14 -3.93
CA ALA A 792 -20.84 11.54 -4.16
C ALA A 792 -21.32 12.47 -3.04
N PHE A 793 -22.51 12.22 -2.51
CA PHE A 793 -23.02 12.97 -1.35
C PHE A 793 -22.12 12.81 -0.12
N PHE A 794 -21.73 11.59 0.25
CA PHE A 794 -20.84 11.37 1.37
C PHE A 794 -19.43 11.92 1.14
N ASP A 795 -18.96 11.93 -0.11
CA ASP A 795 -17.66 12.53 -0.44
C ASP A 795 -17.71 14.07 -0.34
N CYS A 796 -18.83 14.69 -0.73
CA CYS A 796 -19.02 16.15 -0.65
C CYS A 796 -19.39 16.67 0.74
N PHE A 797 -20.27 15.97 1.46
CA PHE A 797 -20.93 16.46 2.69
C PHE A 797 -20.88 15.48 3.87
N GLY A 798 -20.16 14.38 3.73
CA GLY A 798 -20.12 13.33 4.75
C GLY A 798 -19.46 13.76 6.07
N ASP A 799 -18.60 14.75 6.06
CA ASP A 799 -18.04 15.38 7.26
C ASP A 799 -19.15 15.99 8.13
N GLN A 800 -20.06 16.74 7.53
CA GLN A 800 -21.20 17.33 8.24
C GLN A 800 -22.17 16.25 8.74
N VAL A 801 -22.47 15.24 7.91
CA VAL A 801 -23.29 14.08 8.33
C VAL A 801 -22.66 13.38 9.54
N TYR A 802 -21.36 13.20 9.55
CA TYR A 802 -20.64 12.57 10.68
C TYR A 802 -20.78 13.42 11.96
N GLN A 803 -20.64 14.75 11.86
CA GLN A 803 -20.86 15.66 13.00
C GLN A 803 -22.33 15.61 13.50
N ASN A 804 -23.29 15.57 12.58
CA ASN A 804 -24.70 15.44 12.93
C ASN A 804 -24.96 14.14 13.71
N LEU A 805 -24.40 13.02 13.27
CA LEU A 805 -24.49 11.74 13.97
C LEU A 805 -23.87 11.77 15.36
N LEU A 806 -22.68 12.39 15.52
CA LEU A 806 -22.05 12.55 16.82
C LEU A 806 -22.94 13.33 17.80
N ASN A 807 -23.68 14.30 17.30
CA ASN A 807 -24.59 15.14 18.11
C ASN A 807 -25.91 14.44 18.40
N ASN A 808 -26.50 13.76 17.42
CA ASN A 808 -27.85 13.20 17.50
C ASN A 808 -27.90 11.85 18.22
N LEU A 809 -26.94 10.94 17.95
CA LEU A 809 -26.97 9.60 18.54
C LEU A 809 -26.93 9.56 20.06
N PRO A 810 -26.08 10.33 20.78
CA PRO A 810 -26.08 10.36 22.24
C PRO A 810 -27.37 10.94 22.83
N LYS A 811 -28.00 11.89 22.13
CA LYS A 811 -29.22 12.58 22.61
C LYS A 811 -30.49 11.77 22.35
N LYS A 812 -30.58 11.12 21.20
CA LYS A 812 -31.81 10.50 20.73
C LYS A 812 -31.82 8.97 20.84
N THR A 813 -30.68 8.34 21.06
CA THR A 813 -30.57 6.85 21.03
C THR A 813 -29.64 6.31 22.11
N ARG A 814 -29.84 5.02 22.45
CA ARG A 814 -28.98 4.25 23.36
C ARG A 814 -28.83 2.80 22.90
N LEU A 815 -27.74 2.17 23.25
CA LEU A 815 -27.59 0.73 23.04
C LEU A 815 -28.28 -0.03 24.18
N CYS A 816 -29.13 -0.98 23.83
CA CYS A 816 -29.76 -1.85 24.78
C CYS A 816 -28.73 -2.71 25.52
N LEU A 817 -28.67 -2.61 26.86
CA LEU A 817 -27.71 -3.35 27.66
C LEU A 817 -27.87 -4.88 27.59
N ARG A 818 -29.03 -5.37 27.11
CA ARG A 818 -29.28 -6.80 26.98
C ARG A 818 -28.98 -7.36 25.61
N CYS A 819 -29.54 -6.76 24.55
CA CYS A 819 -29.39 -7.28 23.18
C CYS A 819 -28.37 -6.52 22.33
N GLY A 820 -27.78 -5.44 22.83
CA GLY A 820 -26.81 -4.60 22.11
C GLY A 820 -27.39 -3.81 20.94
N LYS A 821 -28.69 -3.92 20.66
CA LYS A 821 -29.34 -3.15 19.58
C LYS A 821 -29.52 -1.69 20.00
N ARG A 822 -29.31 -0.78 19.08
CA ARG A 822 -29.59 0.64 19.29
C ARG A 822 -31.12 0.85 19.25
N PHE A 823 -31.63 1.67 20.16
CA PHE A 823 -33.03 2.05 20.20
C PHE A 823 -33.18 3.55 20.48
N ILE A 824 -34.29 4.11 20.07
CA ILE A 824 -34.65 5.52 20.37
C ILE A 824 -35.11 5.57 21.80
N ILE A 825 -34.49 6.48 22.59
CA ILE A 825 -34.84 6.67 24.01
C ILE A 825 -36.12 7.50 24.11
N SER A 826 -37.09 6.98 24.84
CA SER A 826 -38.29 7.73 25.25
C SER A 826 -38.15 8.35 26.62
N ASP A 827 -37.21 7.88 27.43
CA ASP A 827 -36.86 8.35 28.77
C ASP A 827 -35.33 8.40 28.92
N PRO A 828 -34.77 9.48 29.51
CA PRO A 828 -33.32 9.60 29.75
C PRO A 828 -32.71 8.45 30.57
N HIS A 829 -33.49 7.72 31.33
CA HIS A 829 -33.05 6.57 32.14
C HIS A 829 -33.27 5.21 31.49
N GLN A 830 -33.85 5.16 30.29
CA GLN A 830 -34.13 3.91 29.58
C GLN A 830 -32.85 3.23 29.10
N ASN A 831 -32.57 2.05 29.62
CA ASN A 831 -31.36 1.26 29.30
C ASN A 831 -31.64 0.03 28.42
N TYR A 832 -32.92 -0.25 28.15
CA TYR A 832 -33.37 -1.43 27.40
C TYR A 832 -34.35 -1.04 26.32
N CYS A 833 -34.26 -1.70 25.17
CA CYS A 833 -35.25 -1.53 24.08
C CYS A 833 -36.61 -2.14 24.48
N LYS A 834 -37.67 -1.75 23.77
CA LYS A 834 -39.03 -2.25 24.02
C LYS A 834 -39.13 -3.78 24.11
N ASP A 835 -38.37 -4.49 23.26
CA ASP A 835 -38.38 -5.96 23.25
C ASP A 835 -37.70 -6.57 24.50
N CYS A 836 -36.82 -5.83 25.14
CA CYS A 836 -36.07 -6.27 26.31
C CYS A 836 -36.61 -5.73 27.65
N GLU A 837 -37.39 -4.68 27.60
CA GLU A 837 -37.95 -3.96 28.77
C GLU A 837 -38.82 -4.86 29.67
N PRO A 838 -39.72 -5.73 29.15
CA PRO A 838 -40.55 -6.60 29.95
C PRO A 838 -39.79 -7.64 30.79
N LEU A 839 -38.58 -7.92 30.35
CA LEU A 839 -37.72 -8.92 30.98
C LEU A 839 -36.90 -8.33 32.15
N ASP A 840 -36.95 -7.03 32.31
CA ASP A 840 -36.17 -6.28 33.33
C ASP A 840 -37.06 -5.59 34.35
N LYS A 841 -38.22 -6.15 34.70
CA LYS A 841 -38.89 -5.72 35.94
C LYS A 841 -37.85 -5.82 37.06
N PRO A 842 -37.70 -4.76 37.91
CA PRO A 842 -36.73 -4.77 38.99
C PRO A 842 -36.95 -6.02 39.80
N ARG A 843 -36.02 -6.95 39.76
CA ARG A 843 -36.04 -8.09 40.71
C ARG A 843 -35.93 -7.50 42.08
N GLU A 844 -36.90 -7.77 42.93
CA GLU A 844 -36.91 -7.30 44.30
C GLU A 844 -35.54 -7.49 44.92
N ILE A 845 -34.98 -6.43 45.48
CA ILE A 845 -33.73 -6.53 46.22
C ILE A 845 -34.04 -7.30 47.52
N LYS A 846 -33.64 -8.53 47.60
CA LYS A 846 -33.81 -9.42 48.75
C LYS A 846 -32.59 -9.33 49.66
N THR A 847 -32.78 -9.45 50.90
CA THR A 847 -31.70 -9.57 51.90
C THR A 847 -31.30 -11.04 52.00
N ALA A 848 -30.04 -11.35 51.71
CA ALA A 848 -29.47 -12.66 51.90
C ALA A 848 -28.44 -12.63 53.03
N GLU A 849 -28.23 -13.78 53.66
CA GLU A 849 -27.20 -13.93 54.66
C GLU A 849 -26.01 -14.68 54.03
N CYS A 850 -24.80 -14.17 54.25
CA CYS A 850 -23.58 -14.75 53.72
C CYS A 850 -23.24 -16.09 54.38
N VAL A 851 -23.12 -17.15 53.59
CA VAL A 851 -22.80 -18.49 54.12
C VAL A 851 -21.38 -18.59 54.70
N LEU A 852 -20.49 -17.62 54.42
CA LEU A 852 -19.12 -17.64 54.93
C LEU A 852 -18.94 -16.80 56.22
N CYS A 853 -19.63 -15.67 56.34
CA CYS A 853 -19.42 -14.75 57.47
C CYS A 853 -20.70 -14.38 58.23
N GLY A 854 -21.88 -14.89 57.86
CA GLY A 854 -23.16 -14.59 58.53
C GLY A 854 -23.69 -13.15 58.30
N ALA A 855 -22.97 -12.31 57.56
CA ALA A 855 -23.40 -10.94 57.33
C ALA A 855 -24.60 -10.85 56.37
N LYS A 856 -25.62 -10.06 56.76
CA LYS A 856 -26.78 -9.76 55.91
C LYS A 856 -26.41 -8.73 54.83
N PHE A 857 -26.64 -9.04 53.56
CA PHE A 857 -26.36 -8.15 52.42
C PHE A 857 -27.50 -8.15 51.41
N LYS A 858 -27.65 -7.04 50.71
CA LYS A 858 -28.67 -6.89 49.67
C LYS A 858 -28.21 -7.50 48.36
N THR A 859 -29.00 -8.39 47.78
CA THR A 859 -28.72 -9.05 46.50
C THR A 859 -29.98 -9.16 45.66
N ARG A 860 -29.80 -9.20 44.33
CA ARG A 860 -30.86 -9.46 43.38
C ARG A 860 -31.10 -10.94 43.10
N ASN A 861 -30.13 -11.80 43.44
CA ASN A 861 -30.22 -13.25 43.31
C ASN A 861 -29.96 -13.90 44.69
N VAL A 862 -30.96 -14.49 45.26
CA VAL A 862 -30.82 -15.35 46.45
C VAL A 862 -30.79 -16.80 45.95
N GLU A 863 -29.59 -17.35 45.87
CA GLU A 863 -29.40 -18.80 45.70
C GLU A 863 -28.91 -19.40 47.01
N SER A 864 -29.21 -20.66 47.23
CA SER A 864 -28.66 -21.40 48.39
C SER A 864 -27.13 -21.38 48.29
N GLY A 865 -26.48 -20.71 49.23
CA GLY A 865 -25.03 -20.53 49.19
C GLY A 865 -24.56 -19.11 48.76
N SER A 866 -25.42 -18.09 48.89
CA SER A 866 -25.05 -16.69 48.58
C SER A 866 -23.91 -16.20 49.48
N ILE A 867 -22.89 -15.61 48.84
CA ILE A 867 -21.69 -15.09 49.50
C ILE A 867 -21.72 -13.55 49.35
N CYS A 868 -21.49 -12.82 50.45
CA CYS A 868 -21.44 -11.35 50.40
C CYS A 868 -20.27 -10.86 49.53
N PRO A 869 -20.33 -9.59 49.00
CA PRO A 869 -19.28 -9.05 48.18
C PRO A 869 -17.89 -9.10 48.83
N ALA A 870 -17.79 -8.87 50.13
CA ALA A 870 -16.53 -8.95 50.89
C ALA A 870 -15.95 -10.37 50.90
N CYS A 871 -16.75 -11.39 51.26
CA CYS A 871 -16.30 -12.77 51.23
C CYS A 871 -16.05 -13.33 49.83
N LYS A 872 -16.75 -12.80 48.80
CA LYS A 872 -16.50 -13.16 47.41
C LYS A 872 -15.15 -12.62 46.93
N MET A 873 -14.71 -11.48 47.42
CA MET A 873 -13.38 -10.94 47.17
C MET A 873 -12.31 -11.81 47.85
N ILE A 874 -12.47 -12.13 49.12
CA ILE A 874 -11.57 -13.02 49.90
C ILE A 874 -11.47 -14.42 49.26
N GLY A 875 -12.59 -15.03 48.83
CA GLY A 875 -12.61 -16.32 48.16
C GLY A 875 -11.90 -16.31 46.77
N ARG A 876 -11.90 -15.20 46.04
CA ARG A 876 -11.09 -15.06 44.81
C ARG A 876 -9.60 -14.92 45.07
N GLU A 877 -9.22 -14.36 46.22
CA GLU A 877 -7.81 -14.29 46.64
C GLU A 877 -7.27 -15.66 47.01
N HIS A 878 -8.03 -16.50 47.70
CA HIS A 878 -7.61 -17.86 48.05
C HIS A 878 -7.47 -18.79 46.85
N THR A 879 -8.22 -18.60 45.80
CA THR A 879 -8.12 -19.43 44.59
C THR A 879 -6.97 -19.03 43.68
N GLN A 880 -6.48 -17.79 43.80
CA GLN A 880 -5.31 -17.31 43.01
C GLN A 880 -3.97 -17.45 43.73
N CYS A 881 -3.98 -17.69 45.06
CA CYS A 881 -2.78 -17.74 45.90
C CYS A 881 -2.32 -19.14 46.30
N ALA A 882 -2.99 -20.20 45.86
CA ALA A 882 -2.57 -21.57 46.12
C ALA A 882 -1.28 -21.94 45.35
N GLY A 883 -0.20 -21.21 45.59
CA GLY A 883 1.10 -21.46 44.92
C GLY A 883 2.18 -20.41 45.10
N LYS A 884 1.95 -19.32 45.83
CA LYS A 884 2.98 -18.29 46.04
C LYS A 884 3.15 -17.95 47.51
N LYS A 885 4.42 -18.01 47.96
CA LYS A 885 4.88 -17.58 49.26
C LYS A 885 4.41 -16.18 49.62
N GLU A 886 3.98 -15.95 50.85
CA GLU A 886 3.61 -14.66 51.42
C GLU A 886 4.72 -13.62 51.21
N HIS A 887 4.46 -12.65 50.35
CA HIS A 887 5.19 -11.41 50.33
C HIS A 887 4.29 -10.30 50.86
N VAL A 888 4.63 -9.82 52.07
CA VAL A 888 4.05 -8.58 52.62
C VAL A 888 4.49 -7.44 51.66
N LEU A 889 3.50 -6.87 50.94
CA LEU A 889 3.75 -5.71 50.08
C LEU A 889 3.71 -4.47 50.93
N ASN A 890 4.77 -3.69 50.88
CA ASN A 890 4.85 -2.39 51.53
C ASN A 890 4.62 -1.24 50.53
N CYS A 891 4.05 -0.15 51.01
CA CYS A 891 3.84 1.07 50.22
C CYS A 891 5.15 1.57 49.67
N VAL A 892 5.25 1.75 48.37
CA VAL A 892 6.48 2.23 47.65
C VAL A 892 6.91 3.62 48.07
N ASP A 893 6.04 4.44 48.65
CA ASP A 893 6.32 5.83 49.01
C ASP A 893 6.63 6.02 50.50
N CYS A 894 6.06 5.20 51.42
CA CYS A 894 6.24 5.36 52.86
C CYS A 894 6.63 4.07 53.63
N GLY A 895 6.76 2.94 52.96
CA GLY A 895 7.14 1.67 53.56
C GLY A 895 6.07 1.01 54.46
N ALA A 896 4.91 1.61 54.66
CA ALA A 896 3.85 1.04 55.48
C ALA A 896 3.29 -0.25 54.86
N PRO A 897 2.99 -1.28 55.65
CA PRO A 897 2.40 -2.50 55.11
C PRO A 897 1.06 -2.17 54.44
N LEU A 898 0.83 -2.77 53.27
CA LEU A 898 -0.40 -2.62 52.51
C LEU A 898 -1.38 -3.72 52.90
N ASP A 899 -2.45 -3.36 53.55
CA ASP A 899 -3.62 -4.21 53.65
C ASP A 899 -4.29 -4.30 52.30
N ALA A 900 -4.27 -5.49 51.75
CA ALA A 900 -4.86 -6.02 50.53
C ALA A 900 -5.82 -5.13 49.71
N TYR A 901 -5.57 -5.11 48.44
CA TYR A 901 -6.48 -4.91 47.27
C TYR A 901 -7.70 -4.00 47.38
N VAL A 902 -7.59 -2.81 46.77
CA VAL A 902 -8.74 -2.01 46.38
C VAL A 902 -8.99 -2.20 44.87
N PHE A 903 -10.15 -2.73 44.49
CA PHE A 903 -10.61 -2.90 43.10
C PHE A 903 -9.76 -3.81 42.19
N GLY A 904 -9.41 -5.02 42.57
CA GLY A 904 -8.96 -6.07 41.66
C GLY A 904 -7.58 -5.85 41.00
N ARG A 905 -6.80 -4.86 41.48
CA ARG A 905 -5.38 -4.68 41.13
C ARG A 905 -4.55 -4.48 42.40
N PRO A 906 -3.34 -5.02 42.49
CA PRO A 906 -2.47 -4.80 43.63
C PRO A 906 -2.14 -3.31 43.74
N SER A 907 -2.48 -2.70 44.88
CA SER A 907 -2.10 -1.31 45.17
C SER A 907 -0.63 -1.31 45.56
N THR A 908 0.16 -0.53 44.87
CA THR A 908 1.56 -0.30 45.22
C THR A 908 1.74 0.82 46.24
N ARG A 909 0.65 1.46 46.70
CA ARG A 909 0.63 2.60 47.64
C ARG A 909 -0.50 2.50 48.62
N CYS A 910 -0.23 2.91 49.85
CA CYS A 910 -1.30 3.06 50.83
C CYS A 910 -2.28 4.19 50.48
N PRO A 911 -3.53 4.20 51.00
CA PRO A 911 -4.53 5.22 50.64
C PRO A 911 -4.07 6.65 50.86
N HIS A 912 -3.23 6.88 51.88
CA HIS A 912 -2.70 8.20 52.20
C HIS A 912 -1.70 8.66 51.13
N CYS A 913 -0.73 7.84 50.75
CA CYS A 913 0.26 8.17 49.71
C CYS A 913 -0.39 8.28 48.31
N GLN A 914 -1.40 7.46 48.04
CA GLN A 914 -2.19 7.55 46.79
C GLN A 914 -2.98 8.87 46.71
N SER A 915 -3.55 9.32 47.84
CA SER A 915 -4.25 10.62 47.93
C SER A 915 -3.30 11.80 47.68
N ILE A 916 -2.12 11.77 48.27
CA ILE A 916 -1.06 12.79 48.04
C ILE A 916 -0.64 12.83 46.57
N ARG A 917 -0.45 11.67 45.95
CA ARG A 917 -0.08 11.59 44.52
C ARG A 917 -1.22 12.10 43.63
N ASN A 918 -2.47 11.77 43.93
CA ASN A 918 -3.62 12.27 43.18
C ASN A 918 -3.73 13.81 43.30
N LYS A 919 -3.52 14.38 44.48
CA LYS A 919 -3.48 15.84 44.67
C LYS A 919 -2.33 16.50 43.89
N ARG A 920 -1.14 15.87 43.83
CA ARG A 920 0.00 16.32 42.99
C ARG A 920 -0.30 16.26 41.50
N ASN A 921 -0.95 15.18 41.03
CA ASN A 921 -1.33 15.01 39.64
C ASN A 921 -2.39 16.05 39.21
N VAL A 922 -3.40 16.30 40.06
CA VAL A 922 -4.41 17.34 39.83
C VAL A 922 -3.76 18.73 39.80
N LYS A 923 -2.78 19.00 40.66
CA LYS A 923 -2.03 20.26 40.66
C LYS A 923 -1.18 20.40 39.39
N LYS A 924 -0.50 19.33 38.94
CA LYS A 924 0.23 19.29 37.66
C LYS A 924 -0.70 19.47 36.46
N TRP A 925 -1.86 18.82 36.47
CA TRP A 925 -2.87 19.00 35.43
C TRP A 925 -3.39 20.43 35.35
N LYS A 926 -3.70 21.04 36.49
CA LYS A 926 -4.14 22.44 36.57
C LYS A 926 -3.06 23.43 36.10
N ILE A 927 -1.78 23.15 36.36
CA ILE A 927 -0.66 23.98 35.90
C ILE A 927 -0.51 23.85 34.38
N LYS A 928 -0.61 22.61 33.85
CA LYS A 928 -0.50 22.34 32.40
C LYS A 928 -1.66 22.92 31.56
N HIS A 929 -2.82 23.18 32.18
CA HIS A 929 -4.01 23.72 31.50
C HIS A 929 -4.24 25.20 31.77
N ARG A 930 -3.43 25.83 32.64
CA ARG A 930 -3.41 27.30 32.82
C ARG A 930 -2.42 28.01 31.89
N SER A 931 -1.58 27.32 31.19
CA SER A 931 -0.66 27.89 30.20
C SER A 931 -1.22 27.88 28.76
N ASN A 932 -2.50 27.53 28.58
CA ASN A 932 -3.18 27.49 27.28
C ASN A 932 -4.49 28.33 27.30
N THR A 933 -4.58 29.32 28.17
CA THR A 933 -5.59 30.39 28.09
C THR A 933 -4.89 31.74 27.97
#